data_bd661deb7f853484efd97dfce6d06436
#
_entry.id   bd661deb7f853484efd97dfce6d06436
#
_cell.length_a   1.000
_cell.length_b   1.000
_cell.length_c   1.000
_cell.angle_alpha   90.00
_cell.angle_beta   90.00
_cell.angle_gamma   90.00
#
_symmetry.space_group_name_H-M   'P 1'
#
loop_
_entity.id
_entity.type
_entity.pdbx_description
1 polymer ?
#
loop_
_entity_poly.entity_id
_entity_poly.type
_entity_poly.pdbx_seq_one_letter_code
_entity_poly.pdbx_strand_id
1 'polypeptide(L)'
;MAFVACATIAEAFNNVPESISASISLKVPGNGAKHYPLTFQKSQNNNGTYYLENSEKMPLTVSQNIVTGNDGLRISVSITALEDVYFNYNQQMATGFRHDDCLFYMPGFWYRRNLRSPKEAPSFHTSDSWIVSEDRLSAPLTGIFCEKTQRFMTVNRLDKFVNSTLATHREGEIILSDKTSLGYTGFENKGGVATLSFGFPYREAPKSYIRKLTLAPAVTAYQLLKKGETILLTWQIVEGEVKDYSDFVRHTWEYCYDTYSPKPVDTPYSIEYMKQTLSQFFVSSFVDKYPLVYNSGIHLRTDACTSNGQAEVGFIGRVLLNAFNAWEYGWECNREDLKANSTKIFDSYLKNGFTEAGFFKESVNFDKNFEDPVHSIRRQSEGLYAIFHFLAYEKEKGRKHPEWEQRLKKMLDMFLQLQNADGSFPRKFRDDFTIVDKSGGSTPSATLPLVMGYKYFKDKRYLDSAKRTAGYLEKELISKADYFSSTLDANCEDKEASLYAATATYYLSLVTKGEEHKHYADLTKQAAYFALSWYYLWDVPFAPGQMLGDIGLKTRGWGNVSVENNHIDVFVFEFADVLRWLSNEYNESRFSDFAEVISTSMRQLLPYEGHMCGIAKVGYYPEVVQHTSWDYGKNGKGYYNDIFAPGWTVASLWELFTPGRAETFMKK
;
A
#
# COMPACT_ATOMS: atom_id res chain seq x y z
N MET A 1 3.35 18.74 27.91
CA MET A 1 2.58 19.87 27.32
C MET A 1 1.24 19.35 26.78
N ALA A 2 0.38 18.86 27.66
CA ALA A 2 -0.90 18.23 27.26
C ALA A 2 -2.14 18.97 27.81
N PHE A 3 -2.02 20.22 28.24
CA PHE A 3 -3.10 20.91 28.98
C PHE A 3 -3.67 22.16 28.29
N VAL A 4 -3.22 22.55 27.09
CA VAL A 4 -3.77 23.74 26.39
C VAL A 4 -4.77 23.39 25.30
N ALA A 5 -4.83 22.14 24.82
CA ALA A 5 -5.74 21.73 23.75
C ALA A 5 -7.21 21.51 24.19
N CYS A 6 -7.48 21.38 25.48
CA CYS A 6 -8.80 20.96 25.98
C CYS A 6 -9.87 22.07 26.02
N ALA A 7 -9.49 23.35 26.00
CA ALA A 7 -10.44 24.47 26.09
C ALA A 7 -11.02 24.90 24.72
N THR A 8 -10.25 24.74 23.63
CA THR A 8 -10.66 25.10 22.28
C THR A 8 -11.57 24.04 21.62
N ILE A 9 -11.43 22.78 21.99
CA ILE A 9 -12.26 21.66 21.47
C ILE A 9 -13.73 21.83 21.93
N ALA A 10 -13.97 22.27 23.13
CA ALA A 10 -15.33 22.43 23.67
C ALA A 10 -16.11 23.58 23.00
N GLU A 11 -15.44 24.62 22.48
CA GLU A 11 -16.11 25.74 21.80
C GLU A 11 -16.49 25.40 20.35
N ALA A 12 -15.70 24.57 19.63
CA ALA A 12 -16.02 24.17 18.27
C ALA A 12 -17.24 23.24 18.18
N PHE A 13 -17.56 22.49 19.23
CA PHE A 13 -18.67 21.54 19.28
C PHE A 13 -19.96 22.08 19.91
N ASN A 14 -20.01 23.33 20.36
CA ASN A 14 -21.24 23.90 20.93
C ASN A 14 -22.43 23.95 19.96
N ASN A 15 -22.20 23.85 18.63
CA ASN A 15 -23.21 23.85 17.58
C ASN A 15 -23.17 22.53 16.75
N VAL A 16 -22.91 21.40 17.36
CA VAL A 16 -22.85 20.08 16.71
C VAL A 16 -24.06 19.80 15.80
N PRO A 17 -25.31 20.07 16.14
CA PRO A 17 -26.46 19.86 15.26
C PRO A 17 -26.43 20.70 13.99
N GLU A 18 -25.85 21.89 13.99
CA GLU A 18 -25.76 22.77 12.81
C GLU A 18 -24.70 22.34 11.80
N SER A 19 -23.63 21.70 12.27
CA SER A 19 -22.56 21.17 11.43
C SER A 19 -22.86 19.79 10.85
N ILE A 20 -23.85 19.08 11.41
CA ILE A 20 -24.21 17.71 11.02
C ILE A 20 -25.53 17.71 10.26
N SER A 21 -25.55 17.01 9.12
CA SER A 21 -26.78 16.68 8.42
C SER A 21 -26.89 15.16 8.22
N ALA A 22 -28.11 14.66 8.17
CA ALA A 22 -28.37 13.24 7.96
C ALA A 22 -29.52 13.04 6.96
N SER A 23 -29.50 11.93 6.27
CA SER A 23 -30.55 11.51 5.37
C SER A 23 -30.63 9.99 5.31
N ILE A 24 -31.79 9.48 4.91
CA ILE A 24 -31.99 8.07 4.65
C ILE A 24 -32.66 7.85 3.31
N SER A 25 -32.21 6.87 2.56
CA SER A 25 -32.83 6.47 1.31
C SER A 25 -33.49 5.10 1.51
N LEU A 26 -34.73 4.97 1.06
CA LEU A 26 -35.50 3.75 1.15
C LEU A 26 -35.78 3.22 -0.25
N LYS A 27 -35.65 1.90 -0.43
CA LYS A 27 -35.80 1.26 -1.73
C LYS A 27 -36.85 0.15 -1.68
N VAL A 28 -37.74 0.20 -2.66
CA VAL A 28 -38.67 -0.88 -2.96
C VAL A 28 -38.15 -1.61 -4.20
N PRO A 29 -38.05 -2.97 -4.21
CA PRO A 29 -37.64 -3.70 -5.40
C PRO A 29 -38.44 -3.29 -6.63
N GLY A 30 -37.74 -3.05 -7.76
CA GLY A 30 -38.37 -2.62 -9.01
C GLY A 30 -38.60 -1.10 -9.15
N ASN A 31 -38.45 -0.33 -8.08
CA ASN A 31 -38.61 1.15 -8.10
C ASN A 31 -37.28 1.85 -7.81
N GLY A 32 -37.16 3.13 -8.19
CA GLY A 32 -36.08 4.00 -7.74
C GLY A 32 -36.16 4.24 -6.21
N ALA A 33 -35.02 4.47 -5.58
CA ALA A 33 -34.98 4.78 -4.16
C ALA A 33 -35.61 6.16 -3.87
N LYS A 34 -36.32 6.27 -2.75
CA LYS A 34 -36.85 7.54 -2.25
C LYS A 34 -35.94 8.07 -1.16
N HIS A 35 -35.60 9.35 -1.25
CA HIS A 35 -34.67 10.02 -0.37
C HIS A 35 -35.39 10.89 0.65
N TYR A 36 -35.01 10.75 1.93
CA TYR A 36 -35.60 11.47 3.05
C TYR A 36 -34.51 12.23 3.81
N PRO A 37 -34.47 13.58 3.71
CA PRO A 37 -33.66 14.39 4.63
C PRO A 37 -34.21 14.26 6.06
N LEU A 38 -33.31 14.24 7.03
CA LEU A 38 -33.68 14.06 8.45
C LEU A 38 -33.39 15.33 9.23
N THR A 39 -34.32 15.72 10.09
CA THR A 39 -34.17 16.82 11.06
C THR A 39 -33.88 16.29 12.44
N PHE A 40 -33.00 16.98 13.18
CA PHE A 40 -32.60 16.57 14.51
C PHE A 40 -33.52 17.20 15.55
N GLN A 41 -34.24 16.35 16.29
CA GLN A 41 -35.09 16.74 17.43
C GLN A 41 -34.42 16.33 18.74
N LYS A 42 -34.02 17.29 19.55
CA LYS A 42 -33.32 17.02 20.82
C LYS A 42 -34.25 16.30 21.81
N SER A 43 -33.76 15.20 22.39
CA SER A 43 -34.49 14.50 23.43
C SER A 43 -34.59 15.35 24.71
N GLN A 44 -35.80 15.43 25.27
CA GLN A 44 -36.02 16.18 26.53
C GLN A 44 -35.39 15.49 27.74
N ASN A 45 -35.18 14.18 27.70
CA ASN A 45 -34.78 13.35 28.85
C ASN A 45 -33.29 12.93 28.84
N ASN A 46 -32.56 13.17 27.75
CA ASN A 46 -31.16 12.72 27.62
C ASN A 46 -30.34 13.75 26.86
N ASN A 47 -29.37 14.34 27.56
CA ASN A 47 -28.47 15.32 26.98
C ASN A 47 -27.53 14.62 25.99
N GLY A 48 -27.51 15.05 24.72
CA GLY A 48 -26.73 14.45 23.63
C GLY A 48 -27.50 13.42 22.77
N THR A 49 -28.75 13.10 23.10
CA THR A 49 -29.62 12.25 22.27
C THR A 49 -30.53 13.07 21.39
N TYR A 50 -30.65 12.70 20.13
CA TYR A 50 -31.49 13.30 19.11
C TYR A 50 -32.34 12.22 18.44
N TYR A 51 -33.62 12.53 18.18
CA TYR A 51 -34.43 11.76 17.24
C TYR A 51 -34.32 12.42 15.85
N LEU A 52 -34.18 11.58 14.81
CA LEU A 52 -34.02 12.04 13.45
C LEU A 52 -35.33 11.78 12.72
N GLU A 53 -36.04 12.83 12.35
CA GLU A 53 -37.39 12.77 11.82
C GLU A 53 -37.47 13.36 10.41
N ASN A 54 -38.46 12.93 9.66
CA ASN A 54 -38.86 13.51 8.39
C ASN A 54 -40.33 13.94 8.46
N SER A 55 -40.72 14.93 7.67
CA SER A 55 -42.12 15.36 7.56
C SER A 55 -43.06 14.27 7.04
N GLU A 56 -42.53 13.31 6.29
CA GLU A 56 -43.25 12.12 5.86
C GLU A 56 -43.05 10.95 6.85
N LYS A 57 -44.10 10.17 7.07
CA LYS A 57 -44.01 8.95 7.91
C LYS A 57 -43.09 7.94 7.24
N MET A 58 -42.06 7.51 7.95
CA MET A 58 -41.13 6.47 7.51
C MET A 58 -41.43 5.12 8.14
N PRO A 59 -41.13 3.98 7.45
CA PRO A 59 -41.29 2.62 7.98
C PRO A 59 -40.20 2.23 8.98
N LEU A 60 -39.43 3.21 9.50
CA LEU A 60 -38.37 3.03 10.49
C LEU A 60 -38.24 4.25 11.39
N THR A 61 -37.55 4.08 12.52
CA THR A 61 -37.15 5.17 13.41
C THR A 61 -35.63 5.29 13.43
N VAL A 62 -35.12 6.51 13.52
CA VAL A 62 -33.70 6.80 13.64
C VAL A 62 -33.46 7.64 14.89
N SER A 63 -32.51 7.24 15.72
CA SER A 63 -32.03 8.07 16.82
C SER A 63 -30.52 8.14 16.81
N GLN A 64 -29.96 9.23 17.30
CA GLN A 64 -28.53 9.48 17.36
C GLN A 64 -28.14 9.96 18.75
N ASN A 65 -27.09 9.39 19.30
CA ASN A 65 -26.43 9.85 20.52
C ASN A 65 -25.07 10.44 20.15
N ILE A 66 -24.79 11.64 20.67
CA ILE A 66 -23.54 12.35 20.47
C ILE A 66 -22.89 12.56 21.84
N VAL A 67 -21.68 12.04 22.00
CA VAL A 67 -20.90 12.16 23.22
C VAL A 67 -19.56 12.81 22.92
N THR A 68 -19.28 13.91 23.58
CA THR A 68 -17.95 14.53 23.54
C THR A 68 -17.05 13.87 24.57
N GLY A 69 -15.91 13.35 24.13
CA GLY A 69 -14.86 12.74 24.96
C GLY A 69 -13.52 13.45 24.80
N ASN A 70 -12.51 12.93 25.46
CA ASN A 70 -11.14 13.46 25.36
C ASN A 70 -10.55 13.29 23.95
N ASP A 71 -11.01 12.26 23.21
CA ASP A 71 -10.51 11.88 21.89
C ASP A 71 -11.40 12.44 20.75
N GLY A 72 -12.28 13.41 21.03
CA GLY A 72 -13.17 14.02 20.06
C GLY A 72 -14.64 13.65 20.28
N LEU A 73 -15.41 13.51 19.20
CA LEU A 73 -16.85 13.36 19.20
C LEU A 73 -17.24 11.94 18.77
N ARG A 74 -17.90 11.20 19.65
CA ARG A 74 -18.49 9.89 19.31
C ARG A 74 -19.94 10.04 18.89
N ILE A 75 -20.26 9.52 17.72
CA ILE A 75 -21.60 9.53 17.13
C ILE A 75 -22.09 8.09 17.06
N SER A 76 -23.18 7.77 17.74
CA SER A 76 -23.85 6.46 17.70
C SER A 76 -25.25 6.60 17.15
N VAL A 77 -25.55 5.92 16.03
CA VAL A 77 -26.84 5.97 15.34
C VAL A 77 -27.55 4.63 15.49
N SER A 78 -28.80 4.66 15.95
CA SER A 78 -29.66 3.48 16.04
C SER A 78 -30.81 3.60 15.03
N ILE A 79 -30.96 2.60 14.17
CA ILE A 79 -32.02 2.53 13.15
C ILE A 79 -32.84 1.29 13.42
N THR A 80 -34.16 1.47 13.70
CA THR A 80 -35.09 0.38 13.99
C THR A 80 -36.20 0.33 12.94
N ALA A 81 -36.40 -0.81 12.31
CA ALA A 81 -37.44 -1.00 11.33
C ALA A 81 -38.81 -1.24 11.97
N LEU A 82 -39.84 -0.52 11.51
CA LEU A 82 -41.24 -0.72 11.87
C LEU A 82 -41.94 -1.68 10.91
N GLU A 83 -41.40 -1.84 9.70
CA GLU A 83 -41.80 -2.77 8.63
C GLU A 83 -40.52 -3.25 7.93
N ASP A 84 -40.62 -4.31 7.13
CA ASP A 84 -39.50 -4.78 6.31
C ASP A 84 -39.11 -3.69 5.29
N VAL A 85 -37.85 -3.23 5.31
CA VAL A 85 -37.40 -2.10 4.51
C VAL A 85 -35.94 -2.24 4.05
N TYR A 86 -35.70 -1.91 2.78
CA TYR A 86 -34.34 -1.72 2.28
C TYR A 86 -33.92 -0.27 2.44
N PHE A 87 -32.79 -0.04 3.09
CA PHE A 87 -32.35 1.31 3.44
C PHE A 87 -30.87 1.55 3.08
N ASN A 88 -30.54 2.84 2.95
CA ASN A 88 -29.17 3.37 2.99
C ASN A 88 -29.18 4.64 3.82
N TYR A 89 -28.35 4.70 4.86
CA TYR A 89 -28.21 5.84 5.75
C TYR A 89 -26.99 6.66 5.37
N ASN A 90 -27.11 7.98 5.31
CA ASN A 90 -26.06 8.93 5.02
C ASN A 90 -25.97 9.99 6.10
N GLN A 91 -24.74 10.31 6.50
CA GLN A 91 -24.45 11.43 7.40
C GLN A 91 -23.29 12.25 6.84
N GLN A 92 -23.39 13.56 7.04
CA GLN A 92 -22.38 14.53 6.62
C GLN A 92 -22.01 15.43 7.79
N MET A 93 -20.73 15.84 7.85
CA MET A 93 -20.25 16.78 8.83
C MET A 93 -19.41 17.86 8.15
N ALA A 94 -19.88 19.10 8.19
CA ALA A 94 -19.16 20.24 7.68
C ALA A 94 -17.97 20.57 8.59
N THR A 95 -16.77 20.67 8.03
CA THR A 95 -15.55 20.98 8.80
C THR A 95 -15.39 22.47 9.12
N GLY A 96 -16.12 23.33 8.41
CA GLY A 96 -15.90 24.77 8.42
C GLY A 96 -14.66 25.22 7.63
N PHE A 97 -13.90 24.30 7.04
CA PHE A 97 -12.74 24.61 6.21
C PHE A 97 -13.17 24.90 4.78
N ARG A 98 -12.55 25.91 4.16
CA ARG A 98 -12.73 26.15 2.73
C ARG A 98 -12.12 24.98 1.95
N HIS A 99 -12.90 24.37 1.05
CA HIS A 99 -12.51 23.19 0.31
C HIS A 99 -11.20 23.35 -0.49
N ASP A 100 -11.00 24.53 -1.12
CA ASP A 100 -9.81 24.84 -1.89
C ASP A 100 -8.52 24.91 -1.05
N ASP A 101 -8.64 25.15 0.25
CA ASP A 101 -7.50 25.22 1.18
C ASP A 101 -7.18 23.83 1.81
N CYS A 102 -7.87 22.74 1.37
CA CYS A 102 -7.79 21.44 1.98
C CYS A 102 -7.02 20.39 1.14
N LEU A 103 -6.37 19.51 1.84
CA LEU A 103 -5.86 18.22 1.37
C LEU A 103 -6.66 17.10 2.02
N PHE A 104 -6.89 16.02 1.28
CA PHE A 104 -7.76 14.91 1.67
C PHE A 104 -6.95 13.63 1.87
N TYR A 105 -7.46 12.76 2.75
CA TYR A 105 -6.80 11.52 3.10
C TYR A 105 -7.82 10.39 3.30
N MET A 106 -7.67 9.34 2.53
CA MET A 106 -8.31 8.04 2.75
C MET A 106 -7.21 6.99 2.64
N PRO A 107 -6.81 6.35 3.75
CA PRO A 107 -5.57 5.57 3.82
C PRO A 107 -5.58 4.41 2.82
N GLY A 108 -4.49 4.31 2.04
CA GLY A 108 -4.33 3.30 1.00
C GLY A 108 -5.09 3.57 -0.31
N PHE A 109 -5.84 4.67 -0.41
CA PHE A 109 -6.67 4.97 -1.56
C PHE A 109 -6.54 6.41 -2.06
N TRP A 110 -6.42 7.40 -1.16
CA TRP A 110 -6.41 8.80 -1.51
C TRP A 110 -5.40 9.59 -0.68
N TYR A 111 -4.52 10.33 -1.37
CA TYR A 111 -3.51 11.20 -0.77
C TYR A 111 -3.56 12.59 -1.39
N ARG A 112 -3.67 13.64 -0.56
CA ARG A 112 -3.74 15.03 -1.00
C ARG A 112 -4.95 15.25 -1.94
N ARG A 113 -4.72 15.36 -3.26
CA ARG A 113 -5.75 15.53 -4.29
C ARG A 113 -5.63 14.49 -5.42
N ASN A 114 -4.77 13.51 -5.28
CA ASN A 114 -4.47 12.49 -6.30
C ASN A 114 -4.23 13.10 -7.71
N LEU A 115 -3.57 14.27 -7.79
CA LEU A 115 -3.37 14.98 -9.05
C LEU A 115 -2.32 14.34 -9.97
N ARG A 116 -1.56 13.37 -9.48
CA ARG A 116 -0.61 12.60 -10.30
C ARG A 116 -1.31 11.52 -11.10
N SER A 117 -2.47 11.07 -10.66
CA SER A 117 -3.30 10.08 -11.36
C SER A 117 -4.10 10.74 -12.48
N PRO A 118 -4.35 10.03 -13.61
CA PRO A 118 -5.18 10.53 -14.68
C PRO A 118 -6.68 10.53 -14.31
N LYS A 119 -7.53 11.08 -15.18
CA LYS A 119 -8.99 11.12 -14.98
C LYS A 119 -9.67 9.73 -14.96
N GLU A 120 -8.99 8.70 -15.45
CA GLU A 120 -9.45 7.30 -15.44
C GLU A 120 -9.20 6.61 -14.09
N ALA A 121 -8.57 7.30 -13.14
CA ALA A 121 -8.33 6.85 -11.77
C ALA A 121 -9.00 7.78 -10.76
N PRO A 122 -9.14 7.39 -9.49
CA PRO A 122 -9.62 8.27 -8.43
C PRO A 122 -8.73 9.51 -8.29
N SER A 123 -9.25 10.67 -8.68
CA SER A 123 -8.47 11.92 -8.68
C SER A 123 -9.37 13.17 -8.76
N PHE A 124 -8.83 14.34 -8.41
CA PHE A 124 -9.50 15.61 -8.64
C PHE A 124 -9.72 15.94 -10.12
N HIS A 125 -9.02 15.28 -11.04
CA HIS A 125 -9.33 15.43 -12.48
C HIS A 125 -10.70 14.90 -12.85
N THR A 126 -11.26 13.99 -12.03
CA THR A 126 -12.61 13.44 -12.23
C THR A 126 -13.65 14.16 -11.37
N SER A 127 -13.34 14.40 -10.09
CA SER A 127 -14.24 15.08 -9.14
C SER A 127 -13.46 15.58 -7.93
N ASP A 128 -13.93 16.68 -7.36
CA ASP A 128 -13.47 17.23 -6.08
C ASP A 128 -14.21 16.63 -4.86
N SER A 129 -15.02 15.61 -5.09
CA SER A 129 -15.81 14.91 -4.09
C SER A 129 -15.74 13.41 -4.34
N TRP A 130 -15.35 12.63 -3.33
CA TRP A 130 -15.20 11.17 -3.44
C TRP A 130 -15.69 10.46 -2.19
N ILE A 131 -16.48 9.41 -2.43
CA ILE A 131 -17.00 8.48 -1.42
C ILE A 131 -16.63 7.08 -1.86
N VAL A 132 -16.12 6.25 -0.96
CA VAL A 132 -15.70 4.89 -1.24
C VAL A 132 -16.17 3.91 -0.17
N SER A 133 -16.30 2.64 -0.55
CA SER A 133 -16.53 1.55 0.38
C SER A 133 -15.36 1.39 1.34
N GLU A 134 -15.63 1.09 2.61
CA GLU A 134 -14.63 0.99 3.67
C GLU A 134 -13.57 -0.09 3.40
N ASP A 135 -13.91 -1.17 2.71
CA ASP A 135 -13.00 -2.27 2.39
C ASP A 135 -11.85 -1.88 1.42
N ARG A 136 -11.97 -0.74 0.74
CA ARG A 136 -10.88 -0.19 -0.10
C ARG A 136 -9.76 0.47 0.71
N LEU A 137 -10.00 0.73 1.98
CA LEU A 137 -9.14 1.56 2.83
C LEU A 137 -8.33 0.71 3.81
N SER A 138 -7.07 1.03 3.99
CA SER A 138 -6.20 0.38 4.98
C SER A 138 -6.62 0.64 6.43
N ALA A 139 -7.43 1.69 6.67
CA ALA A 139 -8.25 1.90 7.84
C ALA A 139 -9.56 2.56 7.39
N PRO A 140 -10.76 2.21 7.95
CA PRO A 140 -12.05 2.75 7.53
C PRO A 140 -12.23 4.19 8.03
N LEU A 141 -11.44 5.10 7.45
CA LEU A 141 -11.29 6.48 7.87
C LEU A 141 -11.23 7.42 6.65
N THR A 142 -11.81 8.61 6.80
CA THR A 142 -11.53 9.77 5.94
C THR A 142 -11.04 10.93 6.79
N GLY A 143 -10.04 11.65 6.29
CA GLY A 143 -9.50 12.85 6.92
C GLY A 143 -9.41 14.03 5.96
N ILE A 144 -9.57 15.21 6.51
CA ILE A 144 -9.45 16.50 5.82
C ILE A 144 -8.47 17.37 6.59
N PHE A 145 -7.42 17.83 5.94
CA PHE A 145 -6.41 18.72 6.49
C PHE A 145 -6.46 20.08 5.78
N CYS A 146 -6.63 21.16 6.51
CA CYS A 146 -6.61 22.52 5.99
C CYS A 146 -5.19 23.10 6.08
N GLU A 147 -4.52 23.26 4.93
CA GLU A 147 -3.14 23.78 4.88
C GLU A 147 -3.01 25.19 5.47
N LYS A 148 -4.03 26.02 5.27
CA LYS A 148 -4.01 27.43 5.72
C LYS A 148 -4.08 27.58 7.24
N THR A 149 -4.83 26.71 7.93
CA THR A 149 -5.05 26.78 9.37
C THR A 149 -4.25 25.76 10.14
N GLN A 150 -3.62 24.79 9.45
CA GLN A 150 -2.93 23.63 10.02
C GLN A 150 -3.82 22.76 10.93
N ARG A 151 -5.15 22.86 10.73
CA ARG A 151 -6.15 22.06 11.44
C ARG A 151 -6.62 20.90 10.58
N PHE A 152 -7.04 19.83 11.23
CA PHE A 152 -7.62 18.67 10.57
C PHE A 152 -8.90 18.21 11.25
N MET A 153 -9.69 17.45 10.51
CA MET A 153 -10.83 16.69 11.03
C MET A 153 -10.87 15.32 10.35
N THR A 154 -11.11 14.25 11.12
CA THR A 154 -11.25 12.88 10.60
C THR A 154 -12.56 12.26 11.06
N VAL A 155 -13.06 11.30 10.28
CA VAL A 155 -14.13 10.38 10.70
C VAL A 155 -13.63 8.94 10.56
N ASN A 156 -13.78 8.16 11.62
CA ASN A 156 -13.36 6.76 11.70
C ASN A 156 -14.52 5.88 12.17
N ARG A 157 -14.75 4.74 11.53
CA ARG A 157 -15.74 3.75 11.94
C ARG A 157 -15.23 2.93 13.12
N LEU A 158 -16.05 2.75 14.17
CA LEU A 158 -15.67 1.99 15.36
C LEU A 158 -16.32 0.60 15.47
N ASP A 159 -17.28 0.30 14.59
CA ASP A 159 -17.99 -0.98 14.65
C ASP A 159 -17.10 -2.15 14.24
N LYS A 160 -17.46 -3.35 14.69
CA LYS A 160 -16.80 -4.58 14.24
C LYS A 160 -17.30 -4.98 12.85
N PHE A 161 -16.37 -5.29 11.97
CA PHE A 161 -16.65 -5.82 10.64
C PHE A 161 -16.66 -7.34 10.71
N VAL A 162 -17.80 -7.97 10.46
CA VAL A 162 -17.97 -9.41 10.69
C VAL A 162 -18.48 -10.17 9.47
N ASN A 163 -19.18 -9.50 8.54
CA ASN A 163 -19.78 -10.13 7.36
C ASN A 163 -19.79 -9.23 6.14
N SER A 164 -19.83 -9.85 4.99
CA SER A 164 -20.03 -9.20 3.69
C SER A 164 -20.90 -10.09 2.82
N THR A 165 -21.40 -9.53 1.72
CA THR A 165 -22.17 -10.23 0.71
C THR A 165 -21.71 -9.84 -0.68
N LEU A 166 -21.74 -10.78 -1.62
CA LEU A 166 -21.37 -10.51 -3.00
C LEU A 166 -22.41 -9.59 -3.65
N ALA A 167 -21.94 -8.55 -4.31
CA ALA A 167 -22.77 -7.69 -5.13
C ALA A 167 -23.06 -8.36 -6.49
N THR A 168 -24.32 -8.47 -6.85
CA THR A 168 -24.76 -9.00 -8.16
C THR A 168 -24.53 -8.00 -9.28
N HIS A 169 -24.52 -6.69 -8.95
CA HIS A 169 -24.28 -5.58 -9.86
C HIS A 169 -23.22 -4.65 -9.27
N ARG A 170 -22.53 -3.91 -10.14
CA ARG A 170 -21.41 -3.02 -9.75
C ARG A 170 -21.70 -1.55 -10.01
N GLU A 171 -22.93 -1.19 -10.33
CA GLU A 171 -23.34 0.19 -10.61
C GLU A 171 -24.81 0.42 -10.25
N GLY A 172 -25.16 1.68 -10.02
CA GLY A 172 -26.51 2.10 -9.71
C GLY A 172 -26.98 1.72 -8.31
N GLU A 173 -28.26 1.53 -8.16
CA GLU A 173 -28.93 1.14 -6.90
C GLU A 173 -29.00 -0.38 -6.81
N ILE A 174 -28.27 -0.97 -5.87
CA ILE A 174 -28.20 -2.43 -5.71
C ILE A 174 -28.86 -2.86 -4.41
N ILE A 175 -29.68 -3.92 -4.47
CA ILE A 175 -30.25 -4.59 -3.32
C ILE A 175 -29.32 -5.74 -2.95
N LEU A 176 -28.84 -5.74 -1.70
CA LEU A 176 -27.97 -6.78 -1.20
C LEU A 176 -28.77 -8.06 -0.95
N SER A 177 -28.20 -9.20 -1.32
CA SER A 177 -28.81 -10.52 -1.12
C SER A 177 -28.77 -10.98 0.34
N ASP A 178 -27.86 -10.43 1.13
CA ASP A 178 -27.66 -10.74 2.54
C ASP A 178 -27.10 -9.51 3.27
N LYS A 179 -26.81 -9.63 4.56
CA LYS A 179 -26.26 -8.56 5.39
C LYS A 179 -24.77 -8.33 5.11
N THR A 180 -24.37 -7.06 5.13
CA THR A 180 -22.98 -6.63 5.17
C THR A 180 -22.74 -5.81 6.44
N SER A 181 -21.51 -5.75 6.92
CA SER A 181 -21.05 -4.78 7.93
C SER A 181 -20.29 -3.58 7.32
N LEU A 182 -20.07 -3.61 6.00
CA LEU A 182 -19.36 -2.54 5.28
C LEU A 182 -20.25 -1.32 5.06
N GLY A 183 -19.75 -0.18 5.49
CA GLY A 183 -20.29 1.14 5.17
C GLY A 183 -19.43 1.85 4.13
N TYR A 184 -19.47 3.16 4.17
CA TYR A 184 -18.68 4.03 3.31
C TYR A 184 -18.23 5.27 4.05
N THR A 185 -17.15 5.87 3.54
CA THR A 185 -16.62 7.14 3.99
C THR A 185 -16.04 7.93 2.83
N GLY A 186 -15.91 9.25 2.99
CA GLY A 186 -15.36 10.11 1.96
C GLY A 186 -15.46 11.60 2.31
N PHE A 187 -15.18 12.42 1.32
CA PHE A 187 -15.25 13.86 1.41
C PHE A 187 -16.04 14.45 0.24
N GLU A 188 -16.70 15.56 0.49
CA GLU A 188 -17.49 16.28 -0.52
C GLU A 188 -17.23 17.79 -0.44
N ASN A 189 -17.37 18.46 -1.58
CA ASN A 189 -17.44 19.92 -1.67
C ASN A 189 -18.91 20.35 -1.57
N LYS A 190 -19.31 20.92 -0.44
CA LYS A 190 -20.67 21.43 -0.21
C LYS A 190 -20.66 22.97 -0.18
N GLY A 191 -20.92 23.56 -1.33
CA GLY A 191 -20.94 25.02 -1.44
C GLY A 191 -19.60 25.70 -1.10
N GLY A 192 -18.48 25.06 -1.40
CA GLY A 192 -17.14 25.56 -1.09
C GLY A 192 -16.61 25.16 0.29
N VAL A 193 -17.37 24.39 1.08
CA VAL A 193 -16.96 23.87 2.39
C VAL A 193 -16.58 22.40 2.26
N ALA A 194 -15.39 22.04 2.76
CA ALA A 194 -14.96 20.65 2.85
C ALA A 194 -15.80 19.92 3.90
N THR A 195 -16.43 18.82 3.50
CA THR A 195 -17.42 18.09 4.29
C THR A 195 -17.06 16.61 4.34
N LEU A 196 -17.00 16.02 5.52
CA LEU A 196 -16.91 14.57 5.71
C LEU A 196 -18.27 13.93 5.38
N SER A 197 -18.27 12.82 4.63
CA SER A 197 -19.46 12.08 4.27
C SER A 197 -19.28 10.61 4.61
N PHE A 198 -20.21 10.01 5.35
CA PHE A 198 -20.10 8.62 5.82
C PHE A 198 -21.48 8.01 6.03
N GLY A 199 -21.56 6.70 6.05
CA GLY A 199 -22.85 6.03 6.18
C GLY A 199 -22.81 4.52 6.00
N PHE A 200 -24.02 3.92 5.81
CA PHE A 200 -24.20 2.48 5.77
C PHE A 200 -25.49 2.09 5.04
N PRO A 201 -25.53 0.98 4.30
CA PRO A 201 -24.40 0.19 3.82
C PRO A 201 -23.58 0.94 2.75
N TYR A 202 -22.60 0.28 2.16
CA TYR A 202 -21.59 0.92 1.32
C TYR A 202 -22.16 1.68 0.11
N ARG A 203 -21.41 2.70 -0.30
CA ARG A 203 -21.65 3.56 -1.46
C ARG A 203 -20.32 3.96 -2.07
N GLU A 204 -20.26 4.09 -3.40
CA GLU A 204 -19.14 4.72 -4.10
C GLU A 204 -19.65 5.79 -5.09
N ALA A 205 -19.10 6.99 -5.01
CA ALA A 205 -19.47 8.13 -5.82
C ALA A 205 -18.28 9.09 -6.00
N PRO A 206 -18.17 9.83 -7.11
CA PRO A 206 -19.07 9.86 -8.28
C PRO A 206 -18.88 8.66 -9.20
N LYS A 207 -17.83 7.89 -8.97
CA LYS A 207 -17.47 6.68 -9.70
C LYS A 207 -17.13 5.56 -8.73
N SER A 208 -17.27 4.33 -9.19
CA SER A 208 -16.79 3.14 -8.51
C SER A 208 -15.46 2.70 -9.13
N TYR A 209 -14.48 2.36 -8.29
CA TYR A 209 -13.22 1.80 -8.77
C TYR A 209 -13.42 0.32 -9.13
N ILE A 210 -13.01 -0.08 -10.34
CA ILE A 210 -13.07 -1.49 -10.79
C ILE A 210 -11.68 -2.11 -10.81
N ARG A 211 -10.74 -1.44 -11.45
CA ARG A 211 -9.34 -1.86 -11.59
C ARG A 211 -8.52 -0.68 -12.12
N LYS A 212 -7.21 -0.88 -12.25
CA LYS A 212 -6.30 0.13 -12.82
C LYS A 212 -6.89 0.78 -14.09
N LEU A 213 -6.96 2.10 -14.06
CA LEU A 213 -7.49 2.95 -15.15
C LEU A 213 -8.91 2.58 -15.63
N THR A 214 -9.72 2.01 -14.74
CA THR A 214 -11.11 1.64 -15.06
C THR A 214 -12.02 2.05 -13.93
N LEU A 215 -12.86 3.04 -14.18
CA LEU A 215 -13.92 3.50 -13.29
C LEU A 215 -15.29 3.14 -13.88
N ALA A 216 -16.19 2.65 -13.05
CA ALA A 216 -17.60 2.43 -13.34
C ALA A 216 -18.47 3.59 -12.86
N PRO A 217 -19.75 3.67 -13.23
CA PRO A 217 -20.70 4.56 -12.60
C PRO A 217 -20.79 4.37 -11.08
N ALA A 218 -21.39 5.37 -10.40
CA ALA A 218 -21.63 5.31 -8.96
C ALA A 218 -22.47 4.08 -8.56
N VAL A 219 -22.26 3.60 -7.34
CA VAL A 219 -23.04 2.50 -6.74
C VAL A 219 -23.55 2.91 -5.36
N THR A 220 -24.78 2.51 -5.04
CA THR A 220 -25.39 2.64 -3.71
C THR A 220 -26.05 1.33 -3.33
N ALA A 221 -25.61 0.73 -2.24
CA ALA A 221 -26.14 -0.53 -1.73
C ALA A 221 -27.33 -0.27 -0.78
N TYR A 222 -28.31 -1.16 -0.83
CA TYR A 222 -29.49 -1.17 0.05
C TYR A 222 -29.58 -2.52 0.74
N GLN A 223 -29.58 -2.49 2.08
CA GLN A 223 -29.69 -3.68 2.91
C GLN A 223 -31.09 -3.81 3.49
N LEU A 224 -31.61 -5.04 3.53
CA LEU A 224 -32.85 -5.34 4.22
C LEU A 224 -32.69 -5.21 5.73
N LEU A 225 -33.56 -4.44 6.36
CA LEU A 225 -33.81 -4.44 7.79
C LEU A 225 -35.22 -4.95 8.02
N LYS A 226 -35.37 -6.09 8.69
CA LYS A 226 -36.66 -6.69 8.95
C LYS A 226 -37.39 -5.98 10.09
N LYS A 227 -38.72 -6.02 10.06
CA LYS A 227 -39.57 -5.46 11.13
C LYS A 227 -39.07 -5.86 12.53
N GLY A 228 -38.85 -4.88 13.39
CA GLY A 228 -38.36 -5.04 14.75
C GLY A 228 -36.85 -5.19 14.88
N GLU A 229 -36.10 -5.34 13.77
CA GLU A 229 -34.64 -5.33 13.81
C GLU A 229 -34.10 -3.92 14.04
N THR A 230 -33.00 -3.84 14.79
CA THR A 230 -32.25 -2.60 15.04
C THR A 230 -30.81 -2.79 14.62
N ILE A 231 -30.26 -1.80 13.91
CA ILE A 231 -28.82 -1.69 13.64
C ILE A 231 -28.23 -0.52 14.42
N LEU A 232 -27.04 -0.73 14.99
CA LEU A 232 -26.28 0.29 15.68
C LEU A 232 -25.02 0.57 14.86
N LEU A 233 -24.75 1.85 14.60
CA LEU A 233 -23.61 2.35 13.82
C LEU A 233 -22.85 3.37 14.63
N THR A 234 -21.53 3.27 14.73
CA THR A 234 -20.73 4.14 15.58
C THR A 234 -19.53 4.69 14.83
N TRP A 235 -19.38 6.01 14.89
CA TRP A 235 -18.22 6.73 14.34
C TRP A 235 -17.55 7.59 15.41
N GLN A 236 -16.25 7.82 15.23
CA GLN A 236 -15.47 8.77 15.99
C GLN A 236 -15.02 9.90 15.07
N ILE A 237 -15.31 11.13 15.45
CA ILE A 237 -14.74 12.33 14.83
C ILE A 237 -13.58 12.78 15.71
N VAL A 238 -12.42 13.01 15.09
CA VAL A 238 -11.26 13.58 15.76
C VAL A 238 -10.88 14.87 15.03
N GLU A 239 -10.60 15.93 15.78
CA GLU A 239 -10.01 17.14 15.23
C GLU A 239 -8.77 17.55 16.01
N GLY A 240 -7.91 18.34 15.37
CA GLY A 240 -6.69 18.82 15.99
C GLY A 240 -5.90 19.75 15.10
N GLU A 241 -4.69 20.06 15.55
CA GLU A 241 -3.71 20.87 14.83
C GLU A 241 -2.43 20.06 14.65
N VAL A 242 -1.85 20.14 13.48
CA VAL A 242 -0.61 19.46 13.12
C VAL A 242 0.24 20.39 12.25
N LYS A 243 1.53 20.13 12.19
CA LYS A 243 2.50 20.99 11.50
C LYS A 243 2.27 21.05 9.98
N ASP A 244 2.03 19.90 9.35
CA ASP A 244 1.90 19.74 7.91
C ASP A 244 1.14 18.45 7.58
N TYR A 245 0.95 18.18 6.29
CA TYR A 245 0.23 16.99 5.83
C TYR A 245 0.95 15.68 6.18
N SER A 246 2.28 15.64 6.22
CA SER A 246 3.04 14.46 6.66
C SER A 246 2.77 14.14 8.14
N ASP A 247 2.77 15.19 8.98
CA ASP A 247 2.44 15.07 10.41
C ASP A 247 0.97 14.67 10.63
N PHE A 248 0.06 15.15 9.78
CA PHE A 248 -1.34 14.71 9.77
C PHE A 248 -1.48 13.21 9.47
N VAL A 249 -0.78 12.70 8.45
CA VAL A 249 -0.79 11.26 8.12
C VAL A 249 -0.23 10.43 9.27
N ARG A 250 0.89 10.87 9.89
CA ARG A 250 1.47 10.23 11.08
C ARG A 250 0.47 10.17 12.23
N HIS A 251 -0.09 11.29 12.62
CA HIS A 251 -1.02 11.40 13.74
C HIS A 251 -2.26 10.51 13.51
N THR A 252 -2.79 10.53 12.30
CA THR A 252 -3.94 9.71 11.92
C THR A 252 -3.61 8.21 11.94
N TRP A 253 -2.42 7.81 11.47
CA TRP A 253 -1.99 6.43 11.51
C TRP A 253 -1.81 5.93 12.97
N GLU A 254 -1.16 6.72 13.83
CA GLU A 254 -1.00 6.39 15.26
C GLU A 254 -2.37 6.19 15.93
N TYR A 255 -3.32 7.10 15.69
CA TYR A 255 -4.69 6.97 16.18
C TYR A 255 -5.38 5.69 15.70
N CYS A 256 -5.30 5.37 14.41
CA CYS A 256 -5.89 4.15 13.85
C CYS A 256 -5.20 2.89 14.41
N TYR A 257 -3.87 2.90 14.53
CA TYR A 257 -3.13 1.79 15.10
C TYR A 257 -3.59 1.49 16.53
N ASP A 258 -3.69 2.51 17.37
CA ASP A 258 -4.16 2.36 18.78
C ASP A 258 -5.63 1.91 18.83
N THR A 259 -6.47 2.39 17.91
CA THR A 259 -7.89 2.01 17.82
C THR A 259 -8.08 0.54 17.41
N TYR A 260 -7.42 0.08 16.35
CA TYR A 260 -7.60 -1.27 15.82
C TYR A 260 -6.67 -2.30 16.47
N SER A 261 -5.56 -1.86 17.06
CA SER A 261 -4.58 -2.71 17.77
C SER A 261 -4.27 -4.01 17.02
N PRO A 262 -3.80 -3.96 15.77
CA PRO A 262 -3.59 -5.14 14.94
C PRO A 262 -2.62 -6.10 15.60
N LYS A 263 -2.96 -7.39 15.59
CA LYS A 263 -2.13 -8.46 16.16
C LYS A 263 -1.56 -9.34 15.05
N PRO A 264 -0.39 -9.95 15.25
CA PRO A 264 0.16 -10.95 14.34
C PRO A 264 -0.90 -12.00 13.94
N VAL A 265 -0.74 -12.57 12.75
CA VAL A 265 -1.61 -13.64 12.25
C VAL A 265 -0.97 -14.99 12.59
N ASP A 266 -1.74 -15.87 13.22
CA ASP A 266 -1.27 -17.24 13.45
C ASP A 266 -1.11 -17.98 12.13
N THR A 267 0.06 -18.54 11.91
CA THR A 267 0.38 -19.37 10.74
C THR A 267 0.93 -20.71 11.18
N PRO A 268 0.48 -21.81 10.55
CA PRO A 268 0.83 -23.17 11.03
C PRO A 268 2.25 -23.62 10.65
N TYR A 269 3.03 -22.76 9.98
CA TYR A 269 4.36 -23.14 9.46
C TYR A 269 5.44 -22.14 9.83
N SER A 270 6.66 -22.66 9.98
CA SER A 270 7.86 -21.89 10.30
C SER A 270 8.41 -21.13 9.07
N ILE A 271 9.29 -20.17 9.33
CA ILE A 271 10.05 -19.46 8.27
C ILE A 271 10.86 -20.46 7.43
N GLU A 272 11.44 -21.47 8.07
CA GLU A 272 12.22 -22.50 7.36
C GLU A 272 11.34 -23.32 6.40
N TYR A 273 10.15 -23.73 6.82
CA TYR A 273 9.20 -24.39 5.93
C TYR A 273 8.81 -23.49 4.74
N MET A 274 8.63 -22.18 4.97
CA MET A 274 8.34 -21.23 3.91
C MET A 274 9.51 -21.09 2.93
N LYS A 275 10.74 -20.93 3.41
CA LYS A 275 11.94 -20.90 2.57
C LYS A 275 12.07 -22.18 1.73
N GLN A 276 11.89 -23.35 2.36
CA GLN A 276 11.89 -24.63 1.67
C GLN A 276 10.84 -24.69 0.56
N THR A 277 9.62 -24.26 0.85
CA THR A 277 8.52 -24.23 -0.12
C THR A 277 8.80 -23.25 -1.27
N LEU A 278 9.20 -22.02 -0.96
CA LEU A 278 9.54 -20.99 -1.96
C LEU A 278 10.76 -21.42 -2.80
N SER A 279 11.70 -22.20 -2.26
CA SER A 279 12.85 -22.68 -3.01
C SER A 279 12.47 -23.57 -4.20
N GLN A 280 11.27 -24.15 -4.20
CA GLN A 280 10.74 -24.89 -5.35
C GLN A 280 10.55 -23.98 -6.58
N PHE A 281 10.24 -22.68 -6.36
CA PHE A 281 10.21 -21.71 -7.45
C PHE A 281 11.58 -21.59 -8.12
N PHE A 282 12.67 -21.47 -7.38
CA PHE A 282 14.01 -21.33 -7.94
C PHE A 282 14.43 -22.51 -8.81
N VAL A 283 13.98 -23.72 -8.45
CA VAL A 283 14.26 -24.93 -9.24
C VAL A 283 13.35 -25.04 -10.47
N SER A 284 12.04 -24.91 -10.25
CA SER A 284 11.05 -25.21 -11.29
C SER A 284 10.84 -24.09 -12.31
N SER A 285 11.27 -22.85 -11.99
CA SER A 285 11.26 -21.70 -12.90
C SER A 285 12.56 -21.52 -13.68
N PHE A 286 13.60 -22.33 -13.39
CA PHE A 286 14.91 -22.21 -14.01
C PHE A 286 14.86 -22.51 -15.52
N VAL A 287 15.43 -21.62 -16.33
CA VAL A 287 15.49 -21.71 -17.79
C VAL A 287 16.94 -21.57 -18.22
N ASP A 288 17.50 -22.68 -18.76
CA ASP A 288 18.84 -22.71 -19.34
C ASP A 288 18.73 -22.44 -20.85
N LYS A 289 18.75 -21.15 -21.23
CA LYS A 289 18.54 -20.71 -22.61
C LYS A 289 19.53 -19.60 -22.95
N TYR A 290 20.18 -19.69 -24.12
CA TYR A 290 21.02 -18.61 -24.61
C TYR A 290 20.17 -17.39 -25.05
N PRO A 291 20.57 -16.14 -24.90
CA PRO A 291 21.85 -15.68 -24.33
C PRO A 291 21.87 -15.57 -22.79
N LEU A 292 20.75 -15.61 -22.10
CA LEU A 292 20.66 -15.48 -20.65
C LEU A 292 20.00 -16.69 -20.03
N VAL A 293 20.60 -17.19 -18.96
CA VAL A 293 19.98 -18.14 -18.04
C VAL A 293 19.23 -17.36 -16.97
N TYR A 294 18.02 -17.76 -16.62
CA TYR A 294 17.15 -16.97 -15.74
C TYR A 294 16.12 -17.84 -15.02
N ASN A 295 15.45 -17.24 -14.04
CA ASN A 295 14.20 -17.76 -13.47
C ASN A 295 13.01 -17.15 -14.22
N SER A 296 12.15 -17.98 -14.80
CA SER A 296 10.92 -17.54 -15.43
C SER A 296 9.88 -17.18 -14.38
N GLY A 297 9.73 -15.89 -14.10
CA GLY A 297 8.88 -15.37 -13.06
C GLY A 297 7.99 -14.19 -13.48
N ILE A 298 7.77 -13.97 -14.78
CA ILE A 298 7.01 -12.83 -15.31
C ILE A 298 5.89 -13.32 -16.20
N HIS A 299 4.68 -12.75 -16.02
CA HIS A 299 3.50 -12.99 -16.85
C HIS A 299 3.16 -14.47 -17.02
N LEU A 300 3.30 -15.24 -15.96
CA LEU A 300 2.94 -16.66 -15.96
C LEU A 300 1.42 -16.82 -15.79
N ARG A 301 0.85 -17.81 -16.44
CA ARG A 301 -0.56 -18.16 -16.23
C ARG A 301 -0.71 -18.86 -14.88
N THR A 302 -1.69 -18.42 -14.08
CA THR A 302 -1.93 -18.96 -12.74
C THR A 302 -2.33 -20.45 -12.77
N ASP A 303 -3.03 -20.87 -13.82
CA ASP A 303 -3.54 -22.25 -14.01
C ASP A 303 -2.49 -23.24 -14.53
N ALA A 304 -1.36 -22.75 -15.07
CA ALA A 304 -0.33 -23.60 -15.67
C ALA A 304 1.10 -23.26 -15.23
N CYS A 305 1.35 -22.05 -14.77
CA CYS A 305 2.67 -21.51 -14.44
C CYS A 305 3.72 -21.75 -15.56
N THR A 306 3.29 -21.60 -16.81
CA THR A 306 4.16 -21.76 -17.97
C THR A 306 5.00 -20.52 -18.23
N SER A 307 6.27 -20.72 -18.62
CA SER A 307 7.17 -19.64 -19.03
C SER A 307 6.64 -18.90 -20.25
N ASN A 308 6.80 -17.58 -20.26
CA ASN A 308 6.56 -16.73 -21.43
C ASN A 308 7.84 -16.31 -22.16
N GLY A 309 8.97 -16.93 -21.85
CA GLY A 309 10.25 -16.63 -22.49
C GLY A 309 10.80 -15.23 -22.17
N GLN A 310 10.50 -14.67 -21.00
CA GLN A 310 10.95 -13.33 -20.60
C GLN A 310 11.81 -13.36 -19.35
N ALA A 311 12.96 -12.66 -19.39
CA ALA A 311 13.83 -12.39 -18.26
C ALA A 311 13.83 -10.89 -17.94
N GLU A 312 13.84 -10.53 -16.66
CA GLU A 312 13.88 -9.14 -16.19
C GLU A 312 14.75 -9.02 -14.95
N VAL A 313 15.73 -8.09 -14.98
CA VAL A 313 16.76 -7.98 -13.95
C VAL A 313 16.22 -7.43 -12.63
N GLY A 314 15.24 -6.55 -12.68
CA GLY A 314 14.59 -5.91 -11.54
C GLY A 314 13.08 -5.88 -11.68
N PHE A 315 12.40 -5.00 -10.92
CA PHE A 315 10.96 -4.79 -10.90
C PHE A 315 10.18 -6.10 -10.67
N ILE A 316 9.51 -6.65 -11.68
CA ILE A 316 8.69 -7.85 -11.53
C ILE A 316 9.45 -9.16 -11.78
N GLY A 317 10.61 -9.13 -12.42
CA GLY A 317 11.41 -10.34 -12.69
C GLY A 317 12.39 -10.70 -11.57
N ARG A 318 13.17 -9.72 -11.14
CA ARG A 318 14.19 -9.83 -10.08
C ARG A 318 15.12 -11.04 -10.20
N VAL A 319 15.53 -11.37 -11.44
CA VAL A 319 16.29 -12.59 -11.71
C VAL A 319 17.57 -12.68 -10.88
N LEU A 320 18.36 -11.59 -10.79
CA LEU A 320 19.61 -11.61 -10.04
C LEU A 320 19.40 -11.70 -8.52
N LEU A 321 18.34 -11.08 -7.99
CA LEU A 321 18.01 -11.20 -6.57
C LEU A 321 17.53 -12.61 -6.22
N ASN A 322 16.70 -13.23 -7.06
CA ASN A 322 16.27 -14.61 -6.89
C ASN A 322 17.46 -15.58 -7.01
N ALA A 323 18.39 -15.32 -7.93
CA ALA A 323 19.62 -16.11 -8.03
C ALA A 323 20.48 -16.00 -6.76
N PHE A 324 20.60 -14.80 -6.16
CA PHE A 324 21.29 -14.62 -4.90
C PHE A 324 20.58 -15.33 -3.73
N ASN A 325 19.26 -15.20 -3.63
CA ASN A 325 18.48 -15.89 -2.61
C ASN A 325 18.64 -17.41 -2.70
N ALA A 326 18.59 -17.96 -3.91
CA ALA A 326 18.81 -19.37 -4.16
C ALA A 326 20.26 -19.81 -3.85
N TRP A 327 21.24 -18.95 -4.18
CA TRP A 327 22.65 -19.18 -3.89
C TRP A 327 22.92 -19.26 -2.39
N GLU A 328 22.49 -18.27 -1.63
CA GLU A 328 22.63 -18.21 -0.18
C GLU A 328 21.99 -19.42 0.50
N TYR A 329 20.73 -19.73 0.17
CA TYR A 329 20.00 -20.87 0.72
C TYR A 329 20.61 -22.22 0.29
N GLY A 330 21.12 -22.29 -0.94
CA GLY A 330 21.86 -23.45 -1.43
C GLY A 330 23.08 -23.79 -0.58
N TRP A 331 23.80 -22.78 -0.10
CA TRP A 331 24.90 -22.96 0.84
C TRP A 331 24.44 -23.30 2.26
N GLU A 332 23.38 -22.63 2.76
CA GLU A 332 22.82 -22.89 4.10
C GLU A 332 22.31 -24.33 4.24
N CYS A 333 21.63 -24.84 3.21
CA CYS A 333 20.98 -26.16 3.23
C CYS A 333 21.72 -27.23 2.44
N ASN A 334 22.94 -26.97 1.95
CA ASN A 334 23.73 -27.85 1.11
C ASN A 334 22.99 -28.40 -0.13
N ARG A 335 22.23 -27.50 -0.83
CA ARG A 335 21.45 -27.77 -2.03
C ARG A 335 22.30 -27.49 -3.29
N GLU A 336 22.93 -28.55 -3.85
CA GLU A 336 23.81 -28.43 -5.03
C GLU A 336 23.06 -27.93 -6.28
N ASP A 337 21.80 -28.33 -6.45
CA ASP A 337 20.96 -27.87 -7.56
C ASP A 337 20.74 -26.32 -7.54
N LEU A 338 20.48 -25.73 -6.37
CA LEU A 338 20.35 -24.29 -6.22
C LEU A 338 21.66 -23.56 -6.49
N LYS A 339 22.77 -24.07 -5.97
CA LYS A 339 24.12 -23.52 -6.21
C LYS A 339 24.48 -23.56 -7.70
N ALA A 340 24.25 -24.69 -8.36
CA ALA A 340 24.55 -24.86 -9.78
C ALA A 340 23.71 -23.95 -10.68
N ASN A 341 22.40 -23.85 -10.41
CA ASN A 341 21.50 -22.98 -11.16
C ASN A 341 21.87 -21.50 -11.00
N SER A 342 22.13 -21.05 -9.78
CA SER A 342 22.54 -19.68 -9.49
C SER A 342 23.86 -19.33 -10.16
N THR A 343 24.86 -20.22 -10.13
CA THR A 343 26.14 -20.03 -10.84
C THR A 343 25.89 -19.79 -12.33
N LYS A 344 25.09 -20.62 -12.98
CA LYS A 344 24.76 -20.45 -14.41
C LYS A 344 24.09 -19.10 -14.70
N ILE A 345 23.21 -18.64 -13.80
CA ILE A 345 22.55 -17.33 -13.95
C ILE A 345 23.59 -16.22 -13.85
N PHE A 346 24.43 -16.21 -12.79
CA PHE A 346 25.46 -15.19 -12.62
C PHE A 346 26.46 -15.17 -13.77
N ASP A 347 26.94 -16.32 -14.21
CA ASP A 347 27.91 -16.43 -15.33
C ASP A 347 27.29 -15.93 -16.63
N SER A 348 26.04 -16.29 -16.93
CA SER A 348 25.36 -15.83 -18.15
C SER A 348 25.12 -14.32 -18.16
N TYR A 349 24.73 -13.75 -17.01
CA TYR A 349 24.54 -12.31 -16.89
C TYR A 349 25.84 -11.54 -16.94
N LEU A 350 26.90 -12.04 -16.32
CA LEU A 350 28.23 -11.43 -16.41
C LEU A 350 28.72 -11.34 -17.85
N LYS A 351 28.49 -12.40 -18.61
CA LYS A 351 28.93 -12.52 -20.01
C LYS A 351 28.02 -11.77 -21.00
N ASN A 352 26.71 -11.88 -20.85
CA ASN A 352 25.73 -11.49 -21.87
C ASN A 352 24.67 -10.49 -21.37
N GLY A 353 24.60 -10.22 -20.06
CA GLY A 353 23.55 -9.44 -19.41
C GLY A 353 23.77 -7.94 -19.40
N PHE A 354 24.78 -7.42 -20.13
CA PHE A 354 25.06 -6.00 -20.23
C PHE A 354 24.91 -5.50 -21.66
N THR A 355 24.43 -4.24 -21.79
CA THR A 355 24.46 -3.52 -23.06
C THR A 355 25.88 -3.09 -23.42
N GLU A 356 26.07 -2.57 -24.65
CA GLU A 356 27.38 -2.04 -25.09
C GLU A 356 27.85 -0.89 -24.20
N ALA A 357 26.95 -0.02 -23.75
CA ALA A 357 27.26 1.06 -22.82
C ALA A 357 27.69 0.52 -21.44
N GLY A 358 27.14 -0.61 -21.01
CA GLY A 358 27.48 -1.29 -19.78
C GLY A 358 26.37 -1.23 -18.70
N PHE A 359 25.17 -0.85 -19.05
CA PHE A 359 23.97 -1.04 -18.21
C PHE A 359 23.51 -2.49 -18.25
N PHE A 360 22.73 -2.92 -17.27
CA PHE A 360 22.06 -4.22 -17.39
C PHE A 360 21.05 -4.21 -18.52
N LYS A 361 20.95 -5.31 -19.27
CA LYS A 361 19.80 -5.62 -20.12
C LYS A 361 18.59 -5.84 -19.23
N GLU A 362 17.72 -4.86 -19.17
CA GLU A 362 16.65 -4.84 -18.17
C GLU A 362 15.59 -5.90 -18.39
N SER A 363 15.13 -6.01 -19.64
CA SER A 363 14.08 -6.94 -20.03
C SER A 363 14.41 -7.55 -21.39
N VAL A 364 14.48 -8.87 -21.43
CA VAL A 364 14.77 -9.64 -22.63
C VAL A 364 13.64 -10.63 -22.87
N ASN A 365 13.01 -10.56 -24.04
CA ASN A 365 11.99 -11.51 -24.48
C ASN A 365 12.58 -12.42 -25.57
N PHE A 366 12.82 -13.67 -25.22
CA PHE A 366 13.47 -14.65 -26.09
C PHE A 366 12.57 -15.12 -27.24
N ASP A 367 11.26 -15.19 -27.01
CA ASP A 367 10.31 -15.67 -28.01
C ASP A 367 10.09 -14.64 -29.12
N LYS A 368 10.23 -13.36 -28.77
CA LYS A 368 10.13 -12.22 -29.68
C LYS A 368 11.48 -11.73 -30.21
N ASN A 369 12.59 -12.29 -29.72
CA ASN A 369 13.96 -11.80 -29.95
C ASN A 369 14.05 -10.27 -29.73
N PHE A 370 13.51 -9.81 -28.58
CA PHE A 370 13.41 -8.39 -28.23
C PHE A 370 14.14 -8.10 -26.95
N GLU A 371 14.96 -7.06 -26.96
CA GLU A 371 15.60 -6.46 -25.79
C GLU A 371 15.07 -5.02 -25.64
N ASP A 372 14.60 -4.65 -24.46
CA ASP A 372 14.10 -3.30 -24.22
C ASP A 372 15.24 -2.28 -24.24
N PRO A 373 15.24 -1.30 -25.16
CA PRO A 373 16.29 -0.30 -25.25
C PRO A 373 16.13 0.85 -24.24
N VAL A 374 15.07 0.83 -23.42
CA VAL A 374 14.78 1.86 -22.42
C VAL A 374 15.06 1.30 -21.02
N HIS A 375 15.99 1.93 -20.34
CA HIS A 375 16.35 1.60 -18.98
C HIS A 375 15.51 2.38 -17.96
N SER A 376 15.29 1.79 -16.80
CA SER A 376 14.75 2.47 -15.63
C SER A 376 15.79 2.53 -14.52
N ILE A 377 15.88 3.67 -13.86
CA ILE A 377 16.80 3.81 -12.71
C ILE A 377 16.51 2.76 -11.62
N ARG A 378 15.24 2.40 -11.42
CA ARG A 378 14.84 1.38 -10.45
C ARG A 378 15.38 -0.01 -10.81
N ARG A 379 15.16 -0.51 -12.06
CA ARG A 379 15.62 -1.85 -12.45
C ARG A 379 17.14 -1.98 -12.42
N GLN A 380 17.85 -0.93 -12.87
CA GLN A 380 19.31 -0.88 -12.80
C GLN A 380 19.79 -0.93 -11.34
N SER A 381 19.14 -0.18 -10.46
CA SER A 381 19.46 -0.16 -9.02
C SER A 381 19.21 -1.49 -8.34
N GLU A 382 18.10 -2.17 -8.66
CA GLU A 382 17.77 -3.49 -8.10
C GLU A 382 18.74 -4.58 -8.57
N GLY A 383 19.22 -4.50 -9.82
CA GLY A 383 20.30 -5.37 -10.31
C GLY A 383 21.61 -5.16 -9.56
N LEU A 384 22.02 -3.91 -9.38
CA LEU A 384 23.19 -3.56 -8.56
C LEU A 384 23.07 -4.04 -7.11
N TYR A 385 21.91 -3.81 -6.48
CA TYR A 385 21.59 -4.26 -5.15
C TYR A 385 21.80 -5.78 -4.98
N ALA A 386 21.25 -6.56 -5.90
CA ALA A 386 21.38 -8.01 -5.87
C ALA A 386 22.85 -8.50 -5.97
N ILE A 387 23.62 -7.90 -6.90
CA ILE A 387 25.01 -8.30 -7.08
C ILE A 387 25.90 -7.80 -5.93
N PHE A 388 25.62 -6.65 -5.32
CA PHE A 388 26.34 -6.25 -4.11
C PHE A 388 26.17 -7.24 -2.95
N HIS A 389 24.97 -7.75 -2.74
CA HIS A 389 24.73 -8.80 -1.73
C HIS A 389 25.49 -10.08 -2.08
N PHE A 390 25.43 -10.50 -3.35
CA PHE A 390 26.21 -11.65 -3.81
C PHE A 390 27.71 -11.46 -3.57
N LEU A 391 28.29 -10.35 -3.98
CA LEU A 391 29.73 -10.07 -3.81
C LEU A 391 30.14 -9.99 -2.33
N ALA A 392 29.30 -9.40 -1.48
CA ALA A 392 29.59 -9.31 -0.05
C ALA A 392 29.56 -10.69 0.61
N TYR A 393 28.59 -11.54 0.24
CA TYR A 393 28.52 -12.94 0.68
C TYR A 393 29.74 -13.75 0.22
N GLU A 394 30.11 -13.65 -1.05
CA GLU A 394 31.25 -14.36 -1.64
C GLU A 394 32.57 -13.92 -1.00
N LYS A 395 32.75 -12.62 -0.79
CA LYS A 395 33.94 -12.07 -0.14
C LYS A 395 34.13 -12.60 1.29
N GLU A 396 33.02 -12.74 2.04
CA GLU A 396 33.03 -13.33 3.38
C GLU A 396 33.50 -14.78 3.37
N LYS A 397 33.17 -15.52 2.31
CA LYS A 397 33.62 -16.90 2.09
C LYS A 397 35.00 -17.00 1.42
N GLY A 398 35.72 -15.89 1.29
CA GLY A 398 37.05 -15.83 0.68
C GLY A 398 37.08 -15.95 -0.84
N ARG A 399 35.93 -15.88 -1.52
CA ARG A 399 35.81 -15.95 -2.98
C ARG A 399 35.78 -14.55 -3.58
N LYS A 400 36.45 -14.36 -4.72
CA LYS A 400 36.59 -13.06 -5.39
C LYS A 400 36.01 -13.11 -6.80
N HIS A 401 35.36 -12.03 -7.20
CA HIS A 401 34.72 -11.88 -8.50
C HIS A 401 35.12 -10.53 -9.16
N PRO A 402 36.38 -10.36 -9.57
CA PRO A 402 36.90 -9.07 -10.05
C PRO A 402 36.16 -8.54 -11.29
N GLU A 403 35.65 -9.41 -12.15
CA GLU A 403 34.91 -9.01 -13.33
C GLU A 403 33.55 -8.39 -12.95
N TRP A 404 32.84 -8.94 -11.96
CA TRP A 404 31.63 -8.37 -11.41
C TRP A 404 31.93 -7.03 -10.73
N GLU A 405 33.00 -6.93 -9.94
CA GLU A 405 33.41 -5.69 -9.28
C GLU A 405 33.69 -4.58 -10.31
N GLN A 406 34.35 -4.92 -11.42
CA GLN A 406 34.59 -3.97 -12.52
C GLN A 406 33.30 -3.49 -13.19
N ARG A 407 32.34 -4.41 -13.45
CA ARG A 407 31.04 -4.07 -14.02
C ARG A 407 30.23 -3.13 -13.11
N LEU A 408 30.14 -3.44 -11.83
CA LEU A 408 29.42 -2.61 -10.86
C LEU A 408 30.04 -1.23 -10.71
N LYS A 409 31.37 -1.15 -10.63
CA LYS A 409 32.08 0.14 -10.56
C LYS A 409 31.80 0.99 -11.78
N LYS A 410 31.83 0.42 -12.97
CA LYS A 410 31.48 1.12 -14.23
C LYS A 410 30.04 1.65 -14.17
N MET A 411 29.08 0.83 -13.73
CA MET A 411 27.67 1.25 -13.62
C MET A 411 27.47 2.36 -12.60
N LEU A 412 28.13 2.30 -11.45
CA LEU A 412 28.06 3.39 -10.47
C LEU A 412 28.65 4.69 -11.00
N ASP A 413 29.78 4.63 -11.74
CA ASP A 413 30.36 5.80 -12.39
C ASP A 413 29.42 6.38 -13.47
N MET A 414 28.64 5.55 -14.18
CA MET A 414 27.57 6.00 -15.08
C MET A 414 26.39 6.62 -14.30
N PHE A 415 26.04 6.12 -13.12
CA PHE A 415 25.05 6.75 -12.25
C PHE A 415 25.49 8.16 -11.83
N LEU A 416 26.77 8.37 -11.50
CA LEU A 416 27.29 9.71 -11.20
C LEU A 416 27.10 10.69 -12.38
N GLN A 417 27.18 10.21 -13.63
CA GLN A 417 26.95 11.03 -14.82
C GLN A 417 25.46 11.28 -15.08
N LEU A 418 24.59 10.32 -14.73
CA LEU A 418 23.14 10.40 -14.95
C LEU A 418 22.44 11.28 -13.91
N GLN A 419 23.05 11.51 -12.73
CA GLN A 419 22.46 12.28 -11.64
C GLN A 419 22.30 13.76 -12.02
N ASN A 420 21.08 14.28 -11.87
CA ASN A 420 20.80 15.69 -12.08
C ASN A 420 21.45 16.59 -11.01
N ALA A 421 21.56 17.88 -11.31
CA ALA A 421 22.14 18.86 -10.40
C ALA A 421 21.39 19.01 -9.07
N ASP A 422 20.06 18.77 -9.06
CA ASP A 422 19.22 18.78 -7.87
C ASP A 422 19.30 17.50 -7.03
N GLY A 423 20.09 16.53 -7.47
CA GLY A 423 20.27 15.24 -6.80
C GLY A 423 19.31 14.13 -7.28
N SER A 424 18.32 14.44 -8.10
CA SER A 424 17.40 13.46 -8.64
C SER A 424 18.04 12.58 -9.73
N PHE A 425 17.35 11.48 -10.01
CA PHE A 425 17.63 10.64 -11.19
C PHE A 425 16.41 10.63 -12.11
N PRO A 426 16.62 10.61 -13.44
CA PRO A 426 15.51 10.40 -14.37
C PRO A 426 14.92 9.01 -14.17
N ARG A 427 13.59 8.88 -14.29
CA ARG A 427 12.91 7.60 -14.16
C ARG A 427 13.30 6.62 -15.25
N LYS A 428 13.38 7.12 -16.53
CA LYS A 428 13.74 6.30 -17.69
C LYS A 428 14.73 7.02 -18.61
N PHE A 429 15.67 6.26 -19.17
CA PHE A 429 16.73 6.75 -20.04
C PHE A 429 17.21 5.66 -21.01
N ARG A 430 18.12 6.00 -21.93
CA ARG A 430 18.72 5.08 -22.92
C ARG A 430 20.21 4.92 -22.67
N ASP A 431 20.87 4.02 -23.38
CA ASP A 431 22.31 3.74 -23.32
C ASP A 431 23.19 4.99 -23.57
N ASP A 432 22.75 5.90 -24.40
CA ASP A 432 23.40 7.16 -24.71
C ASP A 432 23.06 8.30 -23.75
N PHE A 433 22.44 8.00 -22.61
CA PHE A 433 21.93 8.93 -21.60
C PHE A 433 20.79 9.85 -22.07
N THR A 434 20.18 9.58 -23.24
CA THR A 434 18.96 10.28 -23.64
C THR A 434 17.84 10.02 -22.62
N ILE A 435 17.28 11.07 -22.06
CA ILE A 435 16.21 11.00 -21.05
C ILE A 435 14.88 10.72 -21.74
N VAL A 436 14.21 9.64 -21.35
CA VAL A 436 12.87 9.24 -21.82
C VAL A 436 11.77 9.71 -20.86
N ASP A 437 12.02 9.63 -19.56
CA ASP A 437 11.13 10.12 -18.51
C ASP A 437 11.97 10.80 -17.42
N LYS A 438 11.79 12.11 -17.28
CA LYS A 438 12.54 12.94 -16.33
C LYS A 438 12.01 12.92 -14.90
N SER A 439 10.90 12.21 -14.66
CA SER A 439 10.26 12.13 -13.33
C SER A 439 11.27 11.63 -12.28
N GLY A 440 11.39 12.34 -11.16
CA GLY A 440 12.36 12.04 -10.10
C GLY A 440 11.85 11.09 -9.02
N GLY A 441 10.60 10.61 -9.10
CA GLY A 441 9.97 9.81 -8.05
C GLY A 441 10.65 8.45 -7.78
N SER A 442 11.38 7.89 -8.75
CA SER A 442 12.17 6.66 -8.58
C SER A 442 13.59 6.89 -8.05
N THR A 443 13.99 8.14 -7.78
CA THR A 443 15.33 8.50 -7.24
C THR A 443 15.71 7.71 -5.98
N PRO A 444 14.79 7.41 -5.03
CA PRO A 444 15.15 6.67 -3.82
C PRO A 444 15.82 5.32 -4.10
N SER A 445 15.42 4.63 -5.18
CA SER A 445 16.01 3.34 -5.53
C SER A 445 17.51 3.41 -5.85
N ALA A 446 17.97 4.52 -6.45
CA ALA A 446 19.38 4.73 -6.78
C ALA A 446 20.27 5.00 -5.56
N THR A 447 19.69 5.50 -4.47
CA THR A 447 20.44 5.78 -3.23
C THR A 447 21.04 4.48 -2.66
N LEU A 448 20.31 3.36 -2.73
CA LEU A 448 20.74 2.09 -2.15
C LEU A 448 22.08 1.60 -2.73
N PRO A 449 22.20 1.36 -4.06
CA PRO A 449 23.47 0.88 -4.63
C PRO A 449 24.60 1.91 -4.53
N LEU A 450 24.30 3.22 -4.46
CA LEU A 450 25.32 4.24 -4.20
C LEU A 450 25.92 4.10 -2.80
N VAL A 451 25.11 3.93 -1.76
CA VAL A 451 25.58 3.69 -0.38
C VAL A 451 26.32 2.36 -0.30
N MET A 452 25.78 1.30 -0.92
CA MET A 452 26.45 -0.02 -0.98
C MET A 452 27.80 0.06 -1.69
N GLY A 453 27.87 0.79 -2.80
CA GLY A 453 29.11 1.03 -3.56
C GLY A 453 30.16 1.77 -2.74
N TYR A 454 29.75 2.79 -1.98
CA TYR A 454 30.64 3.46 -1.02
C TYR A 454 31.19 2.47 0.01
N LYS A 455 30.34 1.65 0.61
CA LYS A 455 30.77 0.67 1.63
C LYS A 455 31.69 -0.38 1.04
N TYR A 456 31.39 -0.89 -0.15
CA TYR A 456 32.16 -1.98 -0.77
C TYR A 456 33.51 -1.50 -1.34
N PHE A 457 33.50 -0.41 -2.13
CA PHE A 457 34.69 0.12 -2.83
C PHE A 457 35.46 1.18 -2.04
N LYS A 458 34.92 1.73 -0.96
CA LYS A 458 35.46 2.84 -0.16
C LYS A 458 35.61 4.13 -0.97
N ASP A 459 34.84 4.31 -2.03
CA ASP A 459 34.86 5.51 -2.90
C ASP A 459 33.83 6.53 -2.42
N LYS A 460 34.30 7.65 -1.89
CA LYS A 460 33.45 8.71 -1.32
C LYS A 460 32.52 9.38 -2.35
N ARG A 461 32.87 9.35 -3.66
CA ARG A 461 32.01 9.94 -4.70
C ARG A 461 30.61 9.35 -4.70
N TYR A 462 30.48 8.06 -4.40
CA TYR A 462 29.20 7.37 -4.30
C TYR A 462 28.39 7.82 -3.08
N LEU A 463 29.03 8.01 -1.92
CA LEU A 463 28.37 8.56 -0.74
C LEU A 463 27.91 10.01 -0.97
N ASP A 464 28.76 10.85 -1.58
CA ASP A 464 28.40 12.22 -1.90
C ASP A 464 27.21 12.30 -2.86
N SER A 465 27.16 11.39 -3.83
CA SER A 465 26.01 11.25 -4.72
C SER A 465 24.74 10.80 -3.96
N ALA A 466 24.84 9.80 -3.08
CA ALA A 466 23.74 9.35 -2.23
C ALA A 466 23.21 10.46 -1.30
N LYS A 467 24.09 11.31 -0.76
CA LYS A 467 23.69 12.47 0.04
C LYS A 467 22.96 13.52 -0.80
N ARG A 468 23.35 13.72 -2.07
CA ARG A 468 22.58 14.59 -2.96
C ARG A 468 21.19 14.02 -3.27
N THR A 469 21.06 12.69 -3.45
CA THR A 469 19.70 12.09 -3.56
C THR A 469 18.88 12.40 -2.31
N ALA A 470 19.44 12.26 -1.10
CA ALA A 470 18.70 12.53 0.12
C ALA A 470 18.20 13.99 0.19
N GLY A 471 18.99 14.96 -0.25
CA GLY A 471 18.53 16.37 -0.35
C GLY A 471 17.32 16.53 -1.28
N TYR A 472 17.30 15.82 -2.41
CA TYR A 472 16.14 15.78 -3.30
C TYR A 472 14.95 15.09 -2.63
N LEU A 473 15.14 13.91 -2.00
CA LEU A 473 14.09 13.17 -1.32
C LEU A 473 13.45 14.02 -0.22
N GLU A 474 14.24 14.67 0.61
CA GLU A 474 13.76 15.55 1.68
C GLU A 474 12.88 16.66 1.13
N LYS A 475 13.40 17.40 0.14
CA LYS A 475 12.74 18.59 -0.39
C LYS A 475 11.50 18.29 -1.23
N GLU A 476 11.55 17.27 -2.07
CA GLU A 476 10.55 17.05 -3.11
C GLU A 476 9.55 15.93 -2.79
N LEU A 477 9.94 14.95 -1.95
CA LEU A 477 9.09 13.82 -1.60
C LEU A 477 8.66 13.85 -0.12
N ILE A 478 9.61 13.80 0.81
CA ILE A 478 9.34 13.55 2.24
C ILE A 478 8.62 14.73 2.88
N SER A 479 9.16 15.94 2.75
CA SER A 479 8.54 17.15 3.32
C SER A 479 7.17 17.48 2.73
N LYS A 480 6.93 17.06 1.48
CA LYS A 480 5.66 17.26 0.79
C LYS A 480 4.69 16.11 0.98
N ALA A 481 5.13 14.99 1.58
CA ALA A 481 4.41 13.72 1.60
C ALA A 481 3.89 13.33 0.21
N ASP A 482 4.74 13.42 -0.82
CA ASP A 482 4.41 13.23 -2.22
C ASP A 482 5.32 12.16 -2.82
N TYR A 483 4.94 10.88 -2.62
CA TYR A 483 5.70 9.70 -3.02
C TYR A 483 5.05 9.08 -4.24
N PHE A 484 5.77 9.00 -5.36
CA PHE A 484 5.20 8.64 -6.66
C PHE A 484 6.17 7.93 -7.59
N SER A 485 5.65 7.31 -8.64
CA SER A 485 6.40 6.79 -9.79
C SER A 485 7.46 5.75 -9.51
N SER A 486 7.39 5.02 -8.41
CA SER A 486 8.29 3.86 -8.19
C SER A 486 7.77 2.64 -8.94
N THR A 487 6.46 2.44 -9.00
CA THR A 487 5.84 1.48 -9.90
C THR A 487 6.07 1.90 -11.34
N LEU A 488 6.70 1.05 -12.17
CA LEU A 488 7.20 1.48 -13.49
C LEU A 488 6.09 1.67 -14.55
N ASP A 489 4.91 1.20 -14.29
CA ASP A 489 3.73 1.25 -15.15
C ASP A 489 2.71 2.32 -14.76
N ALA A 490 2.97 3.10 -13.69
CA ALA A 490 2.13 4.17 -13.21
C ALA A 490 2.96 5.40 -12.79
N ASN A 491 2.34 6.58 -12.73
CA ASN A 491 2.97 7.82 -12.27
C ASN A 491 2.19 8.47 -11.10
N CYS A 492 1.38 7.68 -10.42
CA CYS A 492 0.58 8.08 -9.27
C CYS A 492 1.36 8.00 -7.96
N GLU A 493 0.72 8.39 -6.88
CA GLU A 493 1.16 8.07 -5.52
C GLU A 493 1.16 6.57 -5.34
N ASP A 494 2.27 6.01 -4.84
CA ASP A 494 2.42 4.58 -4.66
C ASP A 494 3.15 4.20 -3.37
N LYS A 495 2.80 3.02 -2.83
CA LYS A 495 3.42 2.44 -1.65
C LYS A 495 4.92 2.26 -1.83
N GLU A 496 5.34 1.73 -2.98
CA GLU A 496 6.73 1.38 -3.23
C GLU A 496 7.64 2.59 -3.20
N ALA A 497 7.17 3.76 -3.69
CA ALA A 497 7.93 5.01 -3.63
C ALA A 497 8.22 5.44 -2.18
N SER A 498 7.25 5.29 -1.28
CA SER A 498 7.44 5.60 0.15
C SER A 498 8.33 4.58 0.86
N LEU A 499 8.24 3.30 0.51
CA LEU A 499 9.11 2.24 1.03
C LEU A 499 10.57 2.49 0.62
N TYR A 500 10.81 2.79 -0.65
CA TYR A 500 12.16 3.11 -1.13
C TYR A 500 12.71 4.39 -0.50
N ALA A 501 11.89 5.43 -0.28
CA ALA A 501 12.34 6.65 0.38
C ALA A 501 12.76 6.38 1.83
N ALA A 502 11.99 5.61 2.59
CA ALA A 502 12.32 5.20 3.95
C ALA A 502 13.61 4.36 3.98
N THR A 503 13.75 3.39 3.06
CA THR A 503 14.94 2.54 2.99
C THR A 503 16.18 3.31 2.56
N ALA A 504 16.05 4.28 1.64
CA ALA A 504 17.16 5.13 1.19
C ALA A 504 17.76 5.97 2.34
N THR A 505 16.91 6.63 3.11
CA THR A 505 17.34 7.42 4.27
C THR A 505 17.86 6.54 5.42
N TYR A 506 17.25 5.35 5.62
CA TYR A 506 17.77 4.34 6.53
C TYR A 506 19.21 3.92 6.16
N TYR A 507 19.51 3.64 4.88
CA TYR A 507 20.86 3.28 4.44
C TYR A 507 21.87 4.40 4.75
N LEU A 508 21.48 5.65 4.55
CA LEU A 508 22.32 6.80 4.90
C LEU A 508 22.54 6.92 6.41
N SER A 509 21.51 6.64 7.23
CA SER A 509 21.66 6.59 8.69
C SER A 509 22.70 5.56 9.12
N LEU A 510 22.72 4.38 8.50
CA LEU A 510 23.66 3.30 8.84
C LEU A 510 25.13 3.64 8.54
N VAL A 511 25.41 4.63 7.68
CA VAL A 511 26.79 4.99 7.27
C VAL A 511 27.23 6.38 7.74
N THR A 512 26.37 7.10 8.44
CA THR A 512 26.64 8.44 8.98
C THR A 512 26.67 8.43 10.52
N LYS A 513 27.08 9.54 11.15
CA LYS A 513 27.19 9.66 12.61
C LYS A 513 26.74 11.04 13.09
N GLY A 514 26.45 11.17 14.39
CA GLY A 514 26.12 12.44 15.01
C GLY A 514 24.88 13.10 14.43
N GLU A 515 24.91 14.40 14.19
CA GLU A 515 23.77 15.16 13.67
C GLU A 515 23.30 14.68 12.28
N GLU A 516 24.22 14.23 11.44
CA GLU A 516 23.88 13.72 10.11
C GLU A 516 23.12 12.38 10.21
N HIS A 517 23.53 11.48 11.11
CA HIS A 517 22.79 10.25 11.40
C HIS A 517 21.36 10.58 11.87
N LYS A 518 21.26 11.49 12.85
CA LYS A 518 19.96 11.90 13.39
C LYS A 518 19.05 12.48 12.31
N HIS A 519 19.59 13.34 11.46
CA HIS A 519 18.85 13.93 10.35
C HIS A 519 18.24 12.86 9.43
N TYR A 520 19.06 11.89 8.98
CA TYR A 520 18.56 10.81 8.13
C TYR A 520 17.61 9.87 8.87
N ALA A 521 17.79 9.64 10.16
CA ALA A 521 16.89 8.87 10.99
C ALA A 521 15.50 9.55 11.09
N ASP A 522 15.46 10.87 11.28
CA ASP A 522 14.22 11.64 11.31
C ASP A 522 13.48 11.59 9.96
N LEU A 523 14.21 11.69 8.84
CA LEU A 523 13.64 11.51 7.49
C LEU A 523 13.09 10.08 7.28
N THR A 524 13.82 9.07 7.76
CA THR A 524 13.38 7.66 7.71
C THR A 524 12.07 7.50 8.46
N LYS A 525 11.97 8.03 9.67
CA LYS A 525 10.76 7.97 10.50
C LYS A 525 9.58 8.63 9.80
N GLN A 526 9.78 9.80 9.22
CA GLN A 526 8.74 10.54 8.50
C GLN A 526 8.24 9.78 7.26
N ALA A 527 9.14 9.25 6.44
CA ALA A 527 8.80 8.44 5.27
C ALA A 527 8.13 7.12 5.68
N ALA A 528 8.57 6.50 6.79
CA ALA A 528 8.01 5.25 7.28
C ALA A 528 6.55 5.42 7.74
N TYR A 529 6.17 6.50 8.42
CA TYR A 529 4.76 6.74 8.78
C TYR A 529 3.86 6.87 7.55
N PHE A 530 4.34 7.52 6.49
CA PHE A 530 3.59 7.57 5.24
C PHE A 530 3.47 6.18 4.59
N ALA A 531 4.56 5.42 4.54
CA ALA A 531 4.55 4.05 4.03
C ALA A 531 3.60 3.14 4.81
N LEU A 532 3.54 3.28 6.13
CA LEU A 532 2.62 2.54 7.00
C LEU A 532 1.15 2.80 6.67
N SER A 533 0.80 3.98 6.15
CA SER A 533 -0.57 4.33 5.79
C SER A 533 -1.17 3.49 4.66
N TRP A 534 -0.34 2.78 3.89
CA TRP A 534 -0.77 1.86 2.86
C TRP A 534 -1.18 0.48 3.39
N TYR A 535 -0.72 0.11 4.61
CA TYR A 535 -0.92 -1.23 5.18
C TYR A 535 -2.18 -1.29 6.03
N TYR A 536 -2.99 -2.32 5.81
CA TYR A 536 -4.24 -2.55 6.53
C TYR A 536 -3.98 -2.74 8.04
N LEU A 537 -4.74 -2.00 8.83
CA LEU A 537 -4.75 -2.10 10.31
C LEU A 537 -5.90 -2.99 10.80
N TRP A 538 -6.76 -3.46 9.91
CA TRP A 538 -7.97 -4.20 10.21
C TRP A 538 -8.20 -5.34 9.21
N ASP A 539 -9.15 -6.23 9.52
CA ASP A 539 -9.52 -7.33 8.66
C ASP A 539 -10.80 -7.01 7.90
N VAL A 540 -10.71 -6.95 6.58
CA VAL A 540 -11.84 -6.80 5.68
C VAL A 540 -12.71 -8.06 5.75
N PRO A 541 -14.04 -7.94 5.90
CA PRO A 541 -14.93 -9.09 5.85
C PRO A 541 -15.10 -9.58 4.41
N PHE A 542 -14.99 -10.87 4.20
CA PHE A 542 -15.24 -11.51 2.91
C PHE A 542 -16.65 -12.07 2.82
N ALA A 543 -17.22 -12.06 1.62
CA ALA A 543 -18.50 -12.72 1.35
C ALA A 543 -18.31 -14.25 1.26
N PRO A 544 -19.33 -15.04 1.62
CA PRO A 544 -19.32 -16.49 1.40
C PRO A 544 -19.07 -16.83 -0.09
N GLY A 545 -18.16 -17.77 -0.35
CA GLY A 545 -17.75 -18.17 -1.70
C GLY A 545 -16.64 -17.33 -2.32
N GLN A 546 -16.12 -16.30 -1.63
CA GLN A 546 -14.86 -15.68 -1.99
C GLN A 546 -13.69 -16.56 -1.52
N MET A 547 -12.78 -16.93 -2.42
CA MET A 547 -11.65 -17.80 -2.10
C MET A 547 -10.84 -17.30 -0.90
N LEU A 548 -10.57 -15.99 -0.84
CA LEU A 548 -9.79 -15.40 0.26
C LEU A 548 -10.51 -15.52 1.62
N GLY A 549 -11.84 -15.39 1.61
CA GLY A 549 -12.68 -15.61 2.79
C GLY A 549 -12.72 -17.09 3.19
N ASP A 550 -12.84 -17.98 2.21
CA ASP A 550 -12.92 -19.43 2.43
C ASP A 550 -11.62 -19.99 3.04
N ILE A 551 -10.46 -19.42 2.70
CA ILE A 551 -9.18 -19.76 3.33
C ILE A 551 -8.91 -18.96 4.61
N GLY A 552 -9.81 -18.05 5.01
CA GLY A 552 -9.71 -17.27 6.24
C GLY A 552 -8.67 -16.16 6.23
N LEU A 553 -8.35 -15.58 5.04
CA LEU A 553 -7.37 -14.52 4.94
C LEU A 553 -7.68 -13.36 5.90
N LYS A 554 -6.65 -12.90 6.60
CA LYS A 554 -6.63 -11.66 7.39
C LYS A 554 -5.90 -10.59 6.60
N THR A 555 -6.57 -9.44 6.36
CA THR A 555 -5.97 -8.37 5.55
C THR A 555 -5.04 -7.45 6.32
N ARG A 556 -5.12 -7.41 7.65
CA ARG A 556 -4.16 -6.63 8.45
C ARG A 556 -2.72 -7.00 8.12
N GLY A 557 -1.87 -6.00 7.94
CA GLY A 557 -0.47 -6.18 7.54
C GLY A 557 -0.24 -6.31 6.03
N TRP A 558 -1.30 -6.46 5.20
CA TRP A 558 -1.18 -6.36 3.74
C TRP A 558 -1.24 -4.90 3.30
N GLY A 559 -0.59 -4.55 2.21
CA GLY A 559 -0.54 -3.18 1.70
C GLY A 559 -1.21 -3.01 0.34
N ASN A 560 -2.00 -1.94 0.18
CA ASN A 560 -2.43 -1.49 -1.15
C ASN A 560 -1.22 -1.05 -1.98
N VAL A 561 -1.27 -1.27 -3.29
CA VAL A 561 -0.14 -1.00 -4.19
C VAL A 561 0.00 0.49 -4.47
N SER A 562 -1.06 1.13 -4.93
CA SER A 562 -1.06 2.54 -5.33
C SER A 562 -2.47 3.08 -5.46
N VAL A 563 -2.60 4.39 -5.67
CA VAL A 563 -3.89 5.04 -5.97
C VAL A 563 -4.56 4.46 -7.23
N GLU A 564 -3.76 4.11 -8.24
CA GLU A 564 -4.28 3.49 -9.47
C GLU A 564 -4.55 1.99 -9.34
N ASN A 565 -3.85 1.30 -8.42
CA ASN A 565 -3.93 -0.14 -8.20
C ASN A 565 -4.40 -0.43 -6.77
N ASN A 566 -5.72 -0.34 -6.54
CA ASN A 566 -6.32 -0.65 -5.25
C ASN A 566 -6.56 -2.16 -5.09
N HIS A 567 -5.48 -2.92 -5.00
CA HIS A 567 -5.42 -4.31 -4.57
C HIS A 567 -4.28 -4.47 -3.59
N ILE A 568 -4.28 -5.53 -2.80
CA ILE A 568 -3.22 -5.80 -1.83
C ILE A 568 -2.15 -6.70 -2.42
N ASP A 569 -0.91 -6.52 -1.96
CA ASP A 569 0.25 -7.30 -2.38
C ASP A 569 1.25 -7.54 -1.24
N VAL A 570 2.29 -8.32 -1.54
CA VAL A 570 3.36 -8.68 -0.61
C VAL A 570 4.60 -7.80 -0.74
N PHE A 571 4.55 -6.68 -1.44
CA PHE A 571 5.72 -5.82 -1.57
C PHE A 571 6.02 -5.11 -0.26
N VAL A 572 7.01 -5.60 0.44
CA VAL A 572 7.50 -5.08 1.72
C VAL A 572 8.92 -4.55 1.56
N PHE A 573 9.70 -5.11 0.62
CA PHE A 573 11.13 -4.85 0.48
C PHE A 573 11.81 -4.94 1.87
N GLU A 574 12.80 -4.16 2.19
CA GLU A 574 13.44 -4.17 3.52
C GLU A 574 12.65 -3.42 4.62
N PHE A 575 11.40 -3.06 4.37
CA PHE A 575 10.65 -2.17 5.26
C PHE A 575 10.42 -2.74 6.67
N ALA A 576 10.28 -4.06 6.79
CA ALA A 576 10.18 -4.68 8.12
C ALA A 576 11.46 -4.47 8.96
N ASP A 577 12.64 -4.46 8.31
CA ASP A 577 13.90 -4.16 8.98
C ASP A 577 14.02 -2.67 9.33
N VAL A 578 13.58 -1.79 8.44
CA VAL A 578 13.47 -0.35 8.70
C VAL A 578 12.61 -0.10 9.94
N LEU A 579 11.44 -0.75 10.03
CA LEU A 579 10.55 -0.61 11.19
C LEU A 579 11.18 -1.12 12.50
N ARG A 580 11.82 -2.28 12.49
CA ARG A 580 12.53 -2.81 13.67
C ARG A 580 13.67 -1.88 14.10
N TRP A 581 14.41 -1.34 13.14
CA TRP A 581 15.46 -0.36 13.41
C TRP A 581 14.89 0.94 14.01
N LEU A 582 13.81 1.50 13.44
CA LEU A 582 13.13 2.69 13.97
C LEU A 582 12.59 2.46 15.39
N SER A 583 12.08 1.25 15.66
CA SER A 583 11.62 0.88 17.01
C SER A 583 12.74 1.03 18.04
N ASN A 584 13.94 0.56 17.69
CA ASN A 584 15.12 0.68 18.58
C ASN A 584 15.65 2.10 18.65
N GLU A 585 15.73 2.81 17.53
CA GLU A 585 16.29 4.18 17.45
C GLU A 585 15.46 5.20 18.23
N TYR A 586 14.13 5.07 18.19
CA TYR A 586 13.19 6.01 18.82
C TYR A 586 12.49 5.46 20.07
N ASN A 587 12.77 4.22 20.48
CA ASN A 587 12.04 3.53 21.55
C ASN A 587 10.52 3.54 21.33
N GLU A 588 10.07 3.28 20.09
CA GLU A 588 8.67 3.28 19.65
C GLU A 588 8.23 1.88 19.23
N SER A 589 7.56 1.17 20.13
CA SER A 589 7.24 -0.26 19.93
C SER A 589 6.25 -0.52 18.80
N ARG A 590 5.38 0.46 18.44
CA ARG A 590 4.41 0.29 17.34
C ARG A 590 5.09 -0.14 16.03
N PHE A 591 6.31 0.32 15.77
CA PHE A 591 7.07 -0.07 14.60
C PHE A 591 7.42 -1.55 14.59
N SER A 592 8.04 -2.07 15.66
CA SER A 592 8.40 -3.49 15.74
C SER A 592 7.18 -4.39 15.80
N ASP A 593 6.15 -3.98 16.54
CA ASP A 593 4.91 -4.73 16.68
C ASP A 593 4.20 -4.86 15.32
N PHE A 594 4.16 -3.79 14.55
CA PHE A 594 3.54 -3.84 13.23
C PHE A 594 4.40 -4.53 12.17
N ALA A 595 5.74 -4.48 12.29
CA ALA A 595 6.63 -5.30 11.48
C ALA A 595 6.33 -6.79 11.64
N GLU A 596 5.98 -7.23 12.85
CA GLU A 596 5.58 -8.63 13.11
C GLU A 596 4.19 -8.94 12.53
N VAL A 597 3.25 -8.00 12.59
CA VAL A 597 1.95 -8.14 11.90
C VAL A 597 2.16 -8.33 10.40
N ILE A 598 2.96 -7.49 9.74
CA ILE A 598 3.31 -7.62 8.33
C ILE A 598 3.95 -8.98 8.05
N SER A 599 4.97 -9.35 8.82
CA SER A 599 5.73 -10.59 8.63
C SER A 599 4.86 -11.84 8.70
N THR A 600 3.92 -11.89 9.62
CA THR A 600 3.01 -13.03 9.78
C THR A 600 1.90 -13.04 8.75
N SER A 601 1.37 -11.87 8.40
CA SER A 601 0.30 -11.74 7.40
C SER A 601 0.72 -12.20 6.02
N MET A 602 1.94 -11.91 5.61
CA MET A 602 2.48 -12.30 4.30
C MET A 602 2.68 -13.81 4.13
N ARG A 603 2.56 -14.61 5.19
CA ARG A 603 2.69 -16.09 5.12
C ARG A 603 1.40 -16.77 4.64
N GLN A 604 0.25 -16.10 4.69
CA GLN A 604 -1.07 -16.71 4.55
C GLN A 604 -1.35 -17.33 3.17
N LEU A 605 -0.77 -16.80 2.10
CA LEU A 605 -1.02 -17.26 0.72
C LEU A 605 0.13 -18.14 0.18
N LEU A 606 0.95 -18.75 1.04
CA LEU A 606 2.00 -19.65 0.59
C LEU A 606 1.39 -20.86 -0.15
N PRO A 607 1.72 -21.07 -1.44
CA PRO A 607 1.22 -22.24 -2.16
C PRO A 607 2.03 -23.48 -1.84
N TYR A 608 1.43 -24.45 -1.15
CA TYR A 608 1.98 -25.77 -0.88
C TYR A 608 0.93 -26.85 -1.19
N GLU A 609 1.33 -28.13 -1.22
CA GLU A 609 0.42 -29.23 -1.51
C GLU A 609 -0.77 -29.24 -0.51
N GLY A 610 -1.99 -29.19 -1.05
CA GLY A 610 -3.22 -29.05 -0.26
C GLY A 610 -3.67 -27.61 0.04
N HIS A 611 -2.81 -26.61 -0.25
CA HIS A 611 -3.13 -25.19 -0.05
C HIS A 611 -2.56 -24.36 -1.20
N MET A 612 -3.10 -24.51 -2.40
CA MET A 612 -2.52 -23.91 -3.61
C MET A 612 -2.99 -22.47 -3.89
N CYS A 613 -4.00 -21.96 -3.21
CA CYS A 613 -4.50 -20.59 -3.37
C CYS A 613 -4.79 -20.19 -4.84
N GLY A 614 -5.28 -21.13 -5.65
CA GLY A 614 -5.56 -20.91 -7.07
C GLY A 614 -4.33 -20.88 -7.99
N ILE A 615 -3.16 -21.27 -7.52
CA ILE A 615 -1.90 -21.34 -8.27
C ILE A 615 -1.59 -22.81 -8.64
N ALA A 616 -1.05 -23.04 -9.83
CA ALA A 616 -0.79 -24.42 -10.33
C ALA A 616 0.49 -25.08 -9.80
N LYS A 617 1.39 -24.33 -9.18
CA LYS A 617 2.67 -24.86 -8.70
C LYS A 617 3.02 -24.40 -7.28
N VAL A 618 3.58 -25.33 -6.51
CA VAL A 618 4.12 -25.05 -5.17
C VAL A 618 5.23 -24.00 -5.24
N GLY A 619 5.22 -23.06 -4.30
CA GLY A 619 6.23 -22.02 -4.16
C GLY A 619 6.05 -20.80 -5.09
N TYR A 620 5.06 -20.81 -5.99
CA TYR A 620 4.77 -19.68 -6.88
C TYR A 620 3.80 -18.71 -6.20
N TYR A 621 4.32 -17.86 -5.34
CA TYR A 621 3.51 -16.98 -4.51
C TYR A 621 2.65 -16.02 -5.34
N PRO A 622 1.35 -15.85 -5.00
CA PRO A 622 0.42 -15.05 -5.80
C PRO A 622 0.71 -13.55 -5.79
N GLU A 623 0.24 -12.89 -6.84
CA GLU A 623 0.28 -11.45 -7.06
C GLU A 623 -1.12 -10.92 -7.34
N VAL A 624 -1.34 -9.60 -7.13
CA VAL A 624 -2.61 -8.91 -7.44
C VAL A 624 -3.79 -9.53 -6.70
N VAL A 625 -3.73 -9.48 -5.37
CA VAL A 625 -4.74 -10.10 -4.50
C VAL A 625 -5.93 -9.16 -4.32
N GLN A 626 -7.08 -9.56 -4.84
CA GLN A 626 -8.32 -8.81 -4.73
C GLN A 626 -9.01 -9.09 -3.40
N HIS A 627 -9.24 -8.06 -2.61
CA HIS A 627 -9.69 -8.18 -1.22
C HIS A 627 -11.04 -7.52 -0.94
N THR A 628 -11.64 -6.83 -1.91
CA THR A 628 -12.95 -6.17 -1.73
C THR A 628 -14.11 -7.10 -2.10
N SER A 629 -15.31 -6.82 -1.59
CA SER A 629 -16.46 -7.69 -1.76
C SER A 629 -16.93 -7.87 -3.22
N TRP A 630 -16.66 -6.92 -4.09
CA TRP A 630 -16.97 -7.02 -5.53
C TRP A 630 -15.78 -7.34 -6.42
N ASP A 631 -14.59 -7.31 -5.88
CA ASP A 631 -13.40 -7.79 -6.58
C ASP A 631 -13.23 -9.30 -6.38
N TYR A 632 -14.31 -10.03 -6.57
CA TYR A 632 -14.40 -11.47 -6.35
C TYR A 632 -13.31 -12.27 -7.07
N GLY A 633 -12.59 -11.61 -7.92
CA GLY A 633 -11.64 -12.19 -8.84
C GLY A 633 -12.33 -12.57 -10.14
N LYS A 634 -11.68 -12.31 -11.25
CA LYS A 634 -12.25 -12.49 -12.58
C LYS A 634 -12.75 -13.91 -12.86
N ASN A 635 -12.24 -14.88 -12.16
CA ASN A 635 -12.54 -16.31 -12.32
C ASN A 635 -12.83 -17.01 -10.98
N GLY A 636 -13.24 -16.27 -9.95
CA GLY A 636 -13.51 -16.78 -8.62
C GLY A 636 -12.29 -17.15 -7.80
N LYS A 637 -11.09 -16.81 -8.26
CA LYS A 637 -9.82 -17.14 -7.57
C LYS A 637 -9.32 -16.04 -6.63
N GLY A 638 -9.98 -14.87 -6.58
CA GLY A 638 -9.52 -13.73 -5.80
C GLY A 638 -8.31 -13.01 -6.40
N TYR A 639 -8.00 -13.22 -7.68
CA TYR A 639 -6.95 -12.54 -8.42
C TYR A 639 -7.52 -11.70 -9.55
N TYR A 640 -6.82 -10.62 -9.84
CA TYR A 640 -7.18 -9.64 -10.85
C TYR A 640 -7.06 -10.17 -12.29
N ASN A 641 -6.01 -10.94 -12.56
CA ASN A 641 -5.72 -11.53 -13.85
C ASN A 641 -5.46 -13.03 -13.73
N ASP A 642 -5.60 -13.74 -14.87
CA ASP A 642 -5.12 -15.12 -15.00
C ASP A 642 -3.60 -15.20 -15.15
N ILE A 643 -2.92 -14.06 -15.20
CA ILE A 643 -1.47 -13.89 -15.37
C ILE A 643 -0.90 -13.17 -14.16
N PHE A 644 0.23 -13.65 -13.66
CA PHE A 644 0.92 -13.10 -12.49
C PHE A 644 2.45 -13.14 -12.65
N ALA A 645 3.16 -12.50 -11.72
CA ALA A 645 4.62 -12.43 -11.73
C ALA A 645 5.21 -12.91 -10.40
N PRO A 646 5.40 -14.23 -10.21
CA PRO A 646 5.96 -14.78 -8.97
C PRO A 646 7.42 -14.41 -8.74
N GLY A 647 8.13 -13.89 -9.72
CA GLY A 647 9.53 -13.49 -9.58
C GLY A 647 9.74 -12.46 -8.47
N TRP A 648 8.93 -11.41 -8.44
CA TRP A 648 9.06 -10.37 -7.41
C TRP A 648 8.39 -10.74 -6.09
N THR A 649 7.28 -11.51 -6.12
CA THR A 649 6.59 -11.89 -4.88
C THR A 649 7.42 -12.85 -4.05
N VAL A 650 8.06 -13.82 -4.69
CA VAL A 650 9.01 -14.74 -4.03
C VAL A 650 10.22 -13.97 -3.49
N ALA A 651 10.80 -13.05 -4.27
CA ALA A 651 11.93 -12.23 -3.82
C ALA A 651 11.56 -11.37 -2.59
N SER A 652 10.38 -10.73 -2.61
CA SER A 652 9.91 -9.88 -1.49
C SER A 652 9.69 -10.68 -0.20
N LEU A 653 9.10 -11.87 -0.30
CA LEU A 653 8.95 -12.76 0.85
C LEU A 653 10.30 -13.26 1.36
N TRP A 654 11.22 -13.56 0.45
CA TRP A 654 12.54 -14.04 0.85
C TRP A 654 13.31 -12.98 1.63
N GLU A 655 13.27 -11.73 1.21
CA GLU A 655 13.85 -10.60 1.95
C GLU A 655 13.26 -10.48 3.35
N LEU A 656 11.94 -10.63 3.47
CA LEU A 656 11.24 -10.61 4.76
C LEU A 656 11.70 -11.74 5.71
N PHE A 657 12.12 -12.89 5.15
CA PHE A 657 12.60 -14.06 5.91
C PHE A 657 14.13 -14.10 6.10
N THR A 658 14.83 -13.06 5.64
CA THR A 658 16.29 -12.89 5.82
C THR A 658 16.58 -11.51 6.45
N PRO A 659 16.09 -11.25 7.68
CA PRO A 659 16.19 -9.94 8.30
C PRO A 659 17.65 -9.53 8.55
N GLY A 660 17.89 -8.21 8.53
CA GLY A 660 19.19 -7.63 8.87
C GLY A 660 20.26 -7.69 7.77
N ARG A 661 19.88 -8.02 6.52
CA ARG A 661 20.84 -8.04 5.39
C ARG A 661 21.54 -6.70 5.19
N ALA A 662 20.79 -5.60 5.20
CA ALA A 662 21.35 -4.25 5.04
C ALA A 662 22.32 -3.89 6.16
N GLU A 663 21.95 -4.10 7.41
CA GLU A 663 22.85 -3.82 8.54
C GLU A 663 24.12 -4.69 8.48
N THR A 664 23.97 -5.97 8.14
CA THR A 664 25.12 -6.88 7.98
C THR A 664 26.05 -6.37 6.88
N PHE A 665 25.51 -5.95 5.75
CA PHE A 665 26.28 -5.36 4.66
C PHE A 665 27.02 -4.09 5.10
N MET A 666 26.33 -3.19 5.82
CA MET A 666 26.87 -1.90 6.25
C MET A 666 27.90 -2.02 7.38
N LYS A 667 27.90 -3.12 8.14
CA LYS A 667 28.92 -3.40 9.17
C LYS A 667 30.25 -3.89 8.57
N LYS A 668 30.24 -4.48 7.39
CA LYS A 668 31.41 -4.96 6.64
C LYS A 668 32.14 -3.82 5.93
#